data_12db04ffba2b7fee0d840a890fdb0189
#
_entry.id   12db04ffba2b7fee0d840a890fdb0189
#
_cell.length_a   1.000
_cell.length_b   1.000
_cell.length_c   1.000
_cell.angle_alpha   90.00
_cell.angle_beta   90.00
_cell.angle_gamma   90.00
#
_symmetry.space_group_name_H-M   'P 1'
#
loop_
_entity.id
_entity.type
_entity.pdbx_description
1 polymer ?
#
loop_
_entity_poly.entity_id
_entity_poly.type
_entity_poly.pdbx_seq_one_letter_code
_entity_poly.pdbx_strand_id
1 'polypeptide(L)'
;MYWGITTNDYPNSRINEKVMKKYLIIILLLITPIKSEGFGFLHIPIQEEGRIKPLDSFARNQLLKIYGKSSLTIYDGDKKYKISAIDWLFSVLKQEPSSVNQNIFKIENPEVVNALDLDINKKLIYSFNQINEGLNTDNNKELINRLLQTEKKFLTLVEKQIVDLHTKRRLFIELYNSSSCVIPMIDITTLELAEAFNVSPNESVSFSYYLRNQIQIHHNLQKIINSLDLEDTSNSVLMELKLIMDAISVFENELFMRNHSSSMRSSNILKIFPTDVEWKSPWNLIDNLKMGERLSEPNNNILLILEHMFNNNESKNQNVEYAKFSEYKYIIESETEIKSNILIREVNYNQSNLFLWSLIFYIMTLISLVTLSIFRLYSKQVKLIPIILIIIGFLYHVSGIIIRMTILERPPVSTLYESIIFVGFITVLFSIILEFVKKDHLSLFIGSIGGIILHYISFGYAADGDTLGVLVAVLNSNFWLATHVTTITTGYGATVICSLIGHLYLVKAVFNPDNKAQLKTIYNNMLAMTFIALFFTMFGTILGGIWGDQSWGRFWGWDPKENGALLIVMWLLMMIHLKISGMAKAEGYALGLVLANITVALAWFGVNLLSVGLHSYGFTEGAALNLFIFILFELLVGFSLYGMIKYKKYYL
;
A
#
# COMPACT_ATOMS: atom_id res chain seq x y z
N MET A 1 67.97 9.57 32.98
CA MET A 1 68.23 9.28 31.56
C MET A 1 66.84 9.45 30.83
N TYR A 2 66.77 10.51 30.08
CA TYR A 2 65.61 10.85 29.27
C TYR A 2 65.51 9.96 28.03
N TRP A 3 64.37 9.37 27.76
CA TRP A 3 63.99 8.87 26.42
C TRP A 3 62.87 9.65 25.91
N GLY A 4 63.13 10.48 24.90
CA GLY A 4 62.17 11.25 24.17
C GLY A 4 61.31 10.35 23.24
N ILE A 5 60.01 10.43 23.35
CA ILE A 5 59.06 9.87 22.38
C ILE A 5 58.69 11.00 21.42
N THR A 6 59.18 10.87 20.19
CA THR A 6 58.83 11.73 19.07
C THR A 6 57.37 11.50 18.69
N THR A 7 56.60 12.56 18.72
CA THR A 7 55.25 12.63 18.16
C THR A 7 55.35 12.50 16.65
N ASN A 8 54.89 11.37 16.11
CA ASN A 8 54.67 11.22 14.68
C ASN A 8 53.35 11.83 14.28
N ASP A 9 53.42 12.76 13.39
CA ASP A 9 52.35 13.48 12.71
C ASP A 9 51.31 12.53 12.09
N TYR A 10 50.04 12.70 12.48
CA TYR A 10 48.92 12.20 11.75
C TYR A 10 48.45 13.28 10.73
N PRO A 11 48.62 13.07 9.42
CA PRO A 11 48.13 14.01 8.45
C PRO A 11 46.62 13.83 8.23
N ASN A 12 45.89 14.89 8.49
CA ASN A 12 44.63 15.27 7.84
C ASN A 12 43.38 14.41 8.01
N SER A 13 42.69 14.57 9.16
CA SER A 13 41.29 14.25 9.34
C SER A 13 40.32 15.27 8.66
N ARG A 14 40.82 16.44 8.29
CA ARG A 14 39.97 17.55 7.73
C ARG A 14 39.59 17.40 6.24
N ILE A 15 40.31 16.59 5.47
CA ILE A 15 39.97 16.39 4.04
C ILE A 15 38.75 15.48 3.88
N ASN A 16 38.50 14.58 4.80
CA ASN A 16 37.38 13.64 4.71
C ASN A 16 36.02 14.27 4.99
N GLU A 17 35.92 15.32 5.80
CA GLU A 17 34.63 15.89 6.19
C GLU A 17 33.99 16.74 5.09
N LYS A 18 34.76 17.52 4.35
CA LYS A 18 34.27 18.29 3.19
C LYS A 18 33.90 17.39 2.01
N VAL A 19 34.67 16.33 1.79
CA VAL A 19 34.43 15.34 0.76
C VAL A 19 33.16 14.53 1.11
N MET A 20 33.03 14.11 2.36
CA MET A 20 31.85 13.39 2.84
C MET A 20 30.57 14.24 2.78
N LYS A 21 30.61 15.52 3.17
CA LYS A 21 29.49 16.46 3.02
C LYS A 21 29.10 16.69 1.56
N LYS A 22 30.07 16.77 0.63
CA LYS A 22 29.83 16.93 -0.80
C LYS A 22 29.17 15.70 -1.41
N TYR A 23 29.58 14.48 -1.03
CA TYR A 23 28.96 13.24 -1.47
C TYR A 23 27.58 13.01 -0.82
N LEU A 24 27.39 13.40 0.44
CA LEU A 24 26.09 13.36 1.10
C LEU A 24 25.07 14.25 0.40
N ILE A 25 25.47 15.46 -0.01
CA ILE A 25 24.62 16.40 -0.77
C ILE A 25 24.33 15.83 -2.17
N ILE A 26 25.29 15.23 -2.86
CA ILE A 26 25.09 14.60 -4.16
C ILE A 26 24.16 13.38 -4.03
N ILE A 27 24.31 12.57 -2.98
CA ILE A 27 23.43 11.43 -2.68
C ILE A 27 22.02 11.91 -2.34
N LEU A 28 21.86 12.97 -1.55
CA LEU A 28 20.56 13.61 -1.27
C LEU A 28 19.89 14.14 -2.55
N LEU A 29 20.66 14.72 -3.47
CA LEU A 29 20.16 15.19 -4.76
C LEU A 29 19.81 14.06 -5.74
N LEU A 30 20.45 12.88 -5.61
CA LEU A 30 20.13 11.69 -6.40
C LEU A 30 18.92 10.91 -5.87
N ILE A 31 18.54 11.11 -4.60
CA ILE A 31 17.40 10.44 -3.96
C ILE A 31 16.07 11.14 -4.25
N THR A 32 16.08 12.34 -4.82
CA THR A 32 14.87 13.06 -5.23
C THR A 32 14.71 13.03 -6.75
N PRO A 33 14.09 12.02 -7.35
CA PRO A 33 13.49 12.19 -8.66
C PRO A 33 12.18 12.97 -8.45
N ILE A 34 12.30 14.26 -8.14
CA ILE A 34 11.15 15.15 -8.23
C ILE A 34 11.02 15.47 -9.71
N LYS A 35 10.35 14.61 -10.45
CA LYS A 35 9.63 15.05 -11.62
C LYS A 35 8.50 15.93 -11.09
N SER A 36 8.66 17.21 -11.14
CA SER A 36 7.55 18.14 -10.98
C SER A 36 6.72 18.10 -12.27
N GLU A 37 5.97 17.03 -12.46
CA GLU A 37 4.86 17.06 -13.39
C GLU A 37 3.83 18.00 -12.78
N GLY A 38 3.28 18.90 -13.58
CA GLY A 38 2.21 19.81 -13.14
C GLY A 38 1.02 19.01 -12.60
N PHE A 39 0.11 19.69 -11.90
CA PHE A 39 -1.13 19.05 -11.44
C PHE A 39 -1.93 18.55 -12.66
N GLY A 40 -2.24 17.27 -12.71
CA GLY A 40 -2.92 16.61 -13.82
C GLY A 40 -3.89 15.55 -13.32
N PHE A 41 -4.41 14.72 -14.22
CA PHE A 41 -5.41 13.69 -13.94
C PHE A 41 -5.06 12.77 -12.75
N LEU A 42 -3.79 12.39 -12.61
CA LEU A 42 -3.29 11.58 -11.49
C LEU A 42 -3.58 12.18 -10.11
N HIS A 43 -3.64 13.51 -10.06
CA HIS A 43 -3.71 14.28 -8.81
C HIS A 43 -5.14 14.64 -8.40
N ILE A 44 -6.16 14.34 -9.23
CA ILE A 44 -7.57 14.60 -8.90
C ILE A 44 -7.88 13.97 -7.53
N PRO A 45 -8.33 14.76 -6.55
CA PRO A 45 -8.68 14.22 -5.25
C PRO A 45 -9.96 13.41 -5.30
N ILE A 46 -9.97 12.29 -4.61
CA ILE A 46 -11.13 11.42 -4.43
C ILE A 46 -11.27 11.04 -2.97
N GLN A 47 -12.49 11.05 -2.44
CA GLN A 47 -12.77 10.57 -1.09
C GLN A 47 -13.10 9.08 -1.11
N GLU A 48 -12.26 8.29 -0.43
CA GLU A 48 -12.47 6.85 -0.24
C GLU A 48 -12.08 6.45 1.18
N GLU A 49 -12.93 5.64 1.84
CA GLU A 49 -12.65 5.06 3.17
C GLU A 49 -12.23 6.12 4.22
N GLY A 50 -12.89 7.29 4.20
CA GLY A 50 -12.65 8.38 5.16
C GLY A 50 -11.40 9.22 4.88
N ARG A 51 -10.70 9.02 3.77
CA ARG A 51 -9.53 9.80 3.36
C ARG A 51 -9.70 10.40 1.96
N ILE A 52 -9.18 11.61 1.80
CA ILE A 52 -9.00 12.19 0.48
C ILE A 52 -7.61 11.80 -0.02
N LYS A 53 -7.56 11.19 -1.19
CA LYS A 53 -6.36 10.66 -1.83
C LYS A 53 -6.34 11.02 -3.31
N PRO A 54 -5.19 11.04 -3.99
CA PRO A 54 -5.13 11.26 -5.43
C PRO A 54 -5.74 10.07 -6.20
N LEU A 55 -6.28 10.34 -7.37
CA LEU A 55 -6.87 9.34 -8.25
C LEU A 55 -5.89 8.21 -8.63
N ASP A 56 -4.57 8.48 -8.70
CA ASP A 56 -3.53 7.45 -8.87
C ASP A 56 -3.56 6.42 -7.74
N SER A 57 -3.65 6.86 -6.48
CA SER A 57 -3.75 5.95 -5.32
C SER A 57 -5.05 5.15 -5.34
N PHE A 58 -6.17 5.78 -5.68
CA PHE A 58 -7.44 5.11 -5.85
C PHE A 58 -7.36 4.04 -6.94
N ALA A 59 -6.85 4.37 -8.12
CA ALA A 59 -6.69 3.43 -9.24
C ALA A 59 -5.84 2.21 -8.86
N ARG A 60 -4.72 2.43 -8.15
CA ARG A 60 -3.86 1.36 -7.64
C ARG A 60 -4.59 0.44 -6.67
N ASN A 61 -5.38 1.01 -5.77
CA ASN A 61 -6.16 0.26 -4.78
C ASN A 61 -7.26 -0.56 -5.45
N GLN A 62 -8.01 0.02 -6.42
CA GLN A 62 -9.05 -0.72 -7.13
C GLN A 62 -8.47 -1.87 -7.98
N LEU A 63 -7.38 -1.61 -8.71
CA LEU A 63 -6.70 -2.65 -9.47
C LEU A 63 -6.11 -3.74 -8.56
N LEU A 64 -5.58 -3.36 -7.39
CA LEU A 64 -5.08 -4.31 -6.41
C LEU A 64 -6.22 -5.21 -5.88
N LYS A 65 -7.39 -4.65 -5.55
CA LYS A 65 -8.58 -5.40 -5.10
C LYS A 65 -9.06 -6.41 -6.15
N ILE A 66 -9.00 -6.09 -7.46
CA ILE A 66 -9.50 -6.95 -8.55
C ILE A 66 -8.41 -7.91 -9.05
N TYR A 67 -7.23 -7.40 -9.38
CA TYR A 67 -6.15 -8.13 -10.06
C TYR A 67 -5.05 -8.65 -9.11
N GLY A 68 -4.99 -8.15 -7.87
CA GLY A 68 -3.93 -8.48 -6.90
C GLY A 68 -2.59 -7.79 -7.17
N LYS A 69 -2.55 -6.77 -8.05
CA LYS A 69 -1.34 -5.97 -8.34
C LYS A 69 -1.72 -4.51 -8.63
N SER A 70 -0.82 -3.59 -8.34
CA SER A 70 -0.99 -2.14 -8.60
C SER A 70 -0.61 -1.70 -10.02
N SER A 71 -0.39 -2.63 -10.95
CA SER A 71 -0.16 -2.38 -12.37
C SER A 71 -0.54 -3.61 -13.18
N LEU A 72 -1.10 -3.40 -14.39
CA LEU A 72 -1.55 -4.46 -15.26
C LEU A 72 -0.47 -4.83 -16.27
N THR A 73 -0.35 -6.12 -16.57
CA THR A 73 0.52 -6.62 -17.64
C THR A 73 -0.35 -7.23 -18.73
N ILE A 74 -0.30 -6.66 -19.93
CA ILE A 74 -1.01 -7.15 -21.10
C ILE A 74 -0.01 -7.84 -22.05
N TYR A 75 -0.47 -8.89 -22.71
CA TYR A 75 0.27 -9.61 -23.73
C TYR A 75 -0.44 -9.40 -25.07
N ASP A 76 0.31 -8.90 -26.06
CA ASP A 76 -0.12 -8.78 -27.45
C ASP A 76 0.84 -9.63 -28.29
N GLY A 77 0.42 -10.86 -28.60
CA GLY A 77 1.29 -11.90 -29.09
C GLY A 77 2.44 -12.18 -28.10
N ASP A 78 3.68 -12.11 -28.57
CA ASP A 78 4.89 -12.31 -27.74
C ASP A 78 5.35 -11.03 -27.01
N LYS A 79 4.75 -9.88 -27.30
CA LYS A 79 5.12 -8.62 -26.68
C LYS A 79 4.38 -8.43 -25.35
N LYS A 80 5.13 -7.95 -24.37
CA LYS A 80 4.64 -7.67 -23.02
C LYS A 80 4.60 -6.17 -22.79
N TYR A 81 3.41 -5.64 -22.48
CA TYR A 81 3.20 -4.24 -22.16
C TYR A 81 2.77 -4.11 -20.70
N LYS A 82 3.28 -3.08 -20.05
CA LYS A 82 2.85 -2.72 -18.68
C LYS A 82 1.96 -1.48 -18.77
N ILE A 83 0.72 -1.61 -18.29
CA ILE A 83 -0.24 -0.52 -18.17
C ILE A 83 -0.26 -0.06 -16.73
N SER A 84 -0.27 1.25 -16.49
CA SER A 84 -0.42 1.82 -15.16
C SER A 84 -1.84 1.59 -14.64
N ALA A 85 -2.02 1.63 -13.31
CA ALA A 85 -3.35 1.49 -12.72
C ALA A 85 -4.28 2.64 -13.14
N ILE A 86 -3.74 3.85 -13.33
CA ILE A 86 -4.54 5.01 -13.73
C ILE A 86 -5.00 4.91 -15.19
N ASP A 87 -4.16 4.43 -16.11
CA ASP A 87 -4.56 4.21 -17.52
C ASP A 87 -5.64 3.13 -17.60
N TRP A 88 -5.48 2.05 -16.81
CA TRP A 88 -6.52 1.02 -16.69
C TRP A 88 -7.82 1.60 -16.14
N LEU A 89 -7.78 2.36 -15.04
CA LEU A 89 -8.98 2.97 -14.48
C LEU A 89 -9.66 3.89 -15.48
N PHE A 90 -8.89 4.69 -16.21
CA PHE A 90 -9.42 5.62 -17.21
C PHE A 90 -10.13 4.88 -18.34
N SER A 91 -9.58 3.76 -18.84
CA SER A 91 -10.23 2.92 -19.85
C SER A 91 -11.55 2.32 -19.32
N VAL A 92 -11.61 1.95 -18.03
CA VAL A 92 -12.83 1.46 -17.38
C VAL A 92 -13.87 2.58 -17.23
N LEU A 93 -13.46 3.74 -16.74
CA LEU A 93 -14.33 4.90 -16.54
C LEU A 93 -14.87 5.43 -17.88
N LYS A 94 -14.10 5.38 -18.97
CA LYS A 94 -14.55 5.73 -20.34
C LYS A 94 -15.41 4.66 -21.01
N GLN A 95 -15.60 3.53 -20.36
CA GLN A 95 -16.31 2.39 -20.92
C GLN A 95 -15.71 1.89 -22.26
N GLU A 96 -14.37 1.98 -22.39
CA GLU A 96 -13.70 1.48 -23.58
C GLU A 96 -13.95 -0.02 -23.77
N PRO A 97 -14.27 -0.50 -24.99
CA PRO A 97 -14.50 -1.94 -25.25
C PRO A 97 -13.31 -2.83 -24.86
N SER A 98 -12.11 -2.29 -24.87
CA SER A 98 -10.90 -2.99 -24.43
C SER A 98 -10.93 -3.33 -22.93
N SER A 99 -11.54 -2.49 -22.10
CA SER A 99 -11.52 -2.62 -20.64
C SER A 99 -12.23 -3.89 -20.13
N VAL A 100 -13.35 -4.29 -20.75
CA VAL A 100 -14.11 -5.50 -20.40
C VAL A 100 -13.47 -6.80 -20.90
N ASN A 101 -12.57 -6.70 -21.87
CA ASN A 101 -11.85 -7.83 -22.46
C ASN A 101 -10.44 -8.06 -21.86
N GLN A 102 -9.98 -7.17 -20.99
CA GLN A 102 -8.70 -7.31 -20.29
C GLN A 102 -8.75 -8.41 -19.24
N ASN A 103 -7.75 -9.30 -19.25
CA ASN A 103 -7.62 -10.39 -18.29
C ASN A 103 -7.09 -9.87 -16.96
N ILE A 104 -8.01 -9.60 -16.01
CA ILE A 104 -7.70 -9.03 -14.70
C ILE A 104 -8.26 -9.84 -13.52
N PHE A 105 -9.16 -10.79 -13.76
CA PHE A 105 -9.76 -11.60 -12.70
C PHE A 105 -8.98 -12.88 -12.52
N LYS A 106 -8.17 -12.96 -11.47
CA LYS A 106 -7.37 -14.15 -11.15
C LYS A 106 -8.19 -15.15 -10.33
N ILE A 107 -8.23 -16.40 -10.77
CA ILE A 107 -8.77 -17.54 -10.02
C ILE A 107 -7.58 -18.34 -9.49
N GLU A 108 -7.59 -18.71 -8.22
CA GLU A 108 -6.48 -19.44 -7.60
C GLU A 108 -6.73 -20.95 -7.57
N ASN A 109 -7.99 -21.36 -7.42
CA ASN A 109 -8.39 -22.77 -7.37
C ASN A 109 -9.03 -23.20 -8.69
N PRO A 110 -8.47 -24.20 -9.41
CA PRO A 110 -9.05 -24.73 -10.63
C PRO A 110 -10.48 -25.25 -10.48
N GLU A 111 -10.88 -25.68 -9.28
CA GLU A 111 -12.26 -26.14 -9.01
C GLU A 111 -13.29 -25.02 -9.20
N VAL A 112 -12.89 -23.76 -8.95
CA VAL A 112 -13.76 -22.60 -9.21
C VAL A 112 -13.97 -22.40 -10.70
N VAL A 113 -12.94 -22.66 -11.53
CA VAL A 113 -13.02 -22.57 -12.99
C VAL A 113 -14.06 -23.59 -13.51
N ASN A 114 -14.00 -24.82 -12.99
CA ASN A 114 -14.96 -25.86 -13.34
C ASN A 114 -16.38 -25.54 -12.84
N ALA A 115 -16.50 -24.99 -11.61
CA ALA A 115 -17.79 -24.61 -11.04
C ALA A 115 -18.49 -23.48 -11.81
N LEU A 116 -17.71 -22.61 -12.47
CA LEU A 116 -18.20 -21.50 -13.29
C LEU A 116 -18.28 -21.85 -14.78
N ASP A 117 -17.97 -23.08 -15.17
CA ASP A 117 -17.95 -23.56 -16.56
C ASP A 117 -17.07 -22.69 -17.48
N LEU A 118 -15.89 -22.30 -16.98
CA LEU A 118 -14.93 -21.48 -17.71
C LEU A 118 -13.86 -22.35 -18.38
N ASP A 119 -13.37 -21.92 -19.53
CA ASP A 119 -12.24 -22.58 -20.20
C ASP A 119 -10.97 -22.49 -19.35
N ILE A 120 -10.29 -23.61 -19.15
CA ILE A 120 -9.05 -23.68 -18.37
C ILE A 120 -7.91 -23.05 -19.18
N ASN A 121 -7.42 -21.88 -18.73
CA ASN A 121 -6.21 -21.26 -19.28
C ASN A 121 -5.01 -21.44 -18.34
N LYS A 122 -3.77 -21.40 -18.89
CA LYS A 122 -2.53 -21.66 -18.15
C LYS A 122 -2.30 -20.74 -16.95
N LYS A 123 -2.87 -19.53 -16.95
CA LYS A 123 -2.65 -18.50 -15.92
C LYS A 123 -3.83 -18.34 -14.97
N LEU A 124 -4.97 -18.97 -15.27
CA LEU A 124 -6.23 -18.81 -14.54
C LEU A 124 -6.60 -17.33 -14.32
N ILE A 125 -6.40 -16.50 -15.35
CA ILE A 125 -6.75 -15.08 -15.34
C ILE A 125 -7.73 -14.83 -16.46
N TYR A 126 -8.88 -14.24 -16.13
CA TYR A 126 -10.03 -14.09 -17.01
C TYR A 126 -10.41 -12.63 -17.20
N SER A 127 -11.12 -12.34 -18.29
CA SER A 127 -11.71 -11.03 -18.54
C SER A 127 -13.01 -10.85 -17.76
N PHE A 128 -13.47 -9.57 -17.69
CA PHE A 128 -14.77 -9.28 -17.10
C PHE A 128 -15.90 -10.04 -17.82
N ASN A 129 -15.90 -10.06 -19.16
CA ASN A 129 -16.95 -10.74 -19.95
C ASN A 129 -17.02 -12.22 -19.59
N GLN A 130 -15.90 -12.94 -19.56
CA GLN A 130 -15.87 -14.36 -19.19
C GLN A 130 -16.40 -14.60 -17.77
N ILE A 131 -15.96 -13.81 -16.79
CA ILE A 131 -16.44 -13.94 -15.42
C ILE A 131 -17.93 -13.61 -15.31
N ASN A 132 -18.37 -12.57 -16.03
CA ASN A 132 -19.78 -12.14 -16.02
C ASN A 132 -20.69 -13.20 -16.64
N GLU A 133 -20.28 -13.84 -17.74
CA GLU A 133 -21.02 -14.96 -18.35
C GLU A 133 -21.09 -16.14 -17.39
N GLY A 134 -19.97 -16.59 -16.82
CA GLY A 134 -19.93 -17.70 -15.89
C GLY A 134 -20.78 -17.50 -14.63
N LEU A 135 -20.75 -16.29 -14.04
CA LEU A 135 -21.52 -15.98 -12.83
C LEU A 135 -23.02 -15.69 -13.11
N ASN A 136 -23.41 -15.44 -14.35
CA ASN A 136 -24.79 -15.10 -14.71
C ASN A 136 -25.64 -16.28 -15.19
N THR A 137 -25.10 -17.51 -15.23
CA THR A 137 -25.90 -18.71 -15.46
C THR A 137 -26.93 -18.88 -14.35
N ASP A 138 -28.10 -19.43 -14.64
CA ASP A 138 -29.19 -19.54 -13.64
C ASP A 138 -28.75 -20.35 -12.41
N ASN A 139 -28.04 -21.45 -12.63
CA ASN A 139 -27.49 -22.27 -11.55
C ASN A 139 -26.51 -21.50 -10.65
N ASN A 140 -25.65 -20.67 -11.24
CA ASN A 140 -24.65 -19.90 -10.49
C ASN A 140 -25.28 -18.70 -9.78
N LYS A 141 -26.33 -18.07 -10.31
CA LYS A 141 -27.11 -17.05 -9.59
C LYS A 141 -27.72 -17.61 -8.31
N GLU A 142 -28.37 -18.79 -8.38
CA GLU A 142 -28.93 -19.45 -7.21
C GLU A 142 -27.84 -19.82 -6.19
N LEU A 143 -26.72 -20.37 -6.67
CA LEU A 143 -25.56 -20.68 -5.85
C LEU A 143 -25.05 -19.42 -5.11
N ILE A 144 -24.80 -18.33 -5.83
CA ILE A 144 -24.30 -17.08 -5.26
C ILE A 144 -25.26 -16.52 -4.21
N ASN A 145 -26.59 -16.52 -4.48
CA ASN A 145 -27.59 -16.04 -3.53
C ASN A 145 -27.57 -16.85 -2.23
N ARG A 146 -27.41 -18.17 -2.32
CA ARG A 146 -27.24 -19.04 -1.16
C ARG A 146 -25.95 -18.74 -0.40
N LEU A 147 -24.84 -18.59 -1.10
CA LEU A 147 -23.53 -18.33 -0.49
C LEU A 147 -23.46 -16.99 0.22
N LEU A 148 -24.09 -15.94 -0.34
CA LEU A 148 -24.16 -14.60 0.28
C LEU A 148 -24.98 -14.59 1.58
N GLN A 149 -25.91 -15.52 1.78
CA GLN A 149 -26.68 -15.69 3.01
C GLN A 149 -25.95 -16.57 4.05
N THR A 150 -24.90 -17.29 3.64
CA THR A 150 -24.15 -18.20 4.52
C THR A 150 -23.03 -17.45 5.24
N GLU A 151 -22.88 -17.67 6.56
CA GLU A 151 -21.77 -17.07 7.31
C GLU A 151 -20.42 -17.55 6.76
N LYS A 152 -19.46 -16.61 6.57
CA LYS A 152 -18.14 -16.89 5.99
C LYS A 152 -17.39 -18.07 6.62
N LYS A 153 -17.60 -18.35 7.91
CA LYS A 153 -16.94 -19.45 8.62
C LYS A 153 -17.37 -20.83 8.15
N PHE A 154 -18.56 -20.97 7.55
CA PHE A 154 -19.09 -22.24 7.06
C PHE A 154 -18.82 -22.47 5.57
N LEU A 155 -18.32 -21.48 4.84
CA LEU A 155 -17.97 -21.59 3.44
C LEU A 155 -16.68 -22.40 3.26
N THR A 156 -16.67 -23.29 2.28
CA THR A 156 -15.46 -23.96 1.78
C THR A 156 -14.52 -22.98 1.11
N LEU A 157 -13.28 -23.38 0.82
CA LEU A 157 -12.32 -22.54 0.11
C LEU A 157 -12.80 -22.16 -1.29
N VAL A 158 -13.45 -23.10 -2.01
CA VAL A 158 -14.03 -22.86 -3.33
C VAL A 158 -15.17 -21.84 -3.26
N GLU A 159 -16.09 -22.03 -2.32
CA GLU A 159 -17.23 -21.12 -2.12
C GLU A 159 -16.79 -19.72 -1.71
N LYS A 160 -15.78 -19.58 -0.84
CA LYS A 160 -15.19 -18.28 -0.49
C LYS A 160 -14.63 -17.57 -1.72
N GLN A 161 -13.94 -18.30 -2.60
CA GLN A 161 -13.38 -17.71 -3.81
C GLN A 161 -14.46 -17.33 -4.83
N ILE A 162 -15.58 -18.08 -4.93
CA ILE A 162 -16.74 -17.69 -5.76
C ILE A 162 -17.35 -16.37 -5.25
N VAL A 163 -17.53 -16.23 -3.93
CA VAL A 163 -18.04 -14.99 -3.30
C VAL A 163 -17.08 -13.83 -3.52
N ASP A 164 -15.76 -14.04 -3.39
CA ASP A 164 -14.75 -13.03 -3.68
C ASP A 164 -14.80 -12.58 -5.15
N LEU A 165 -14.90 -13.53 -6.07
CA LEU A 165 -14.99 -13.26 -7.50
C LEU A 165 -16.27 -12.48 -7.85
N HIS A 166 -17.40 -12.82 -7.23
CA HIS A 166 -18.65 -12.06 -7.35
C HIS A 166 -18.49 -10.62 -6.82
N THR A 167 -17.80 -10.43 -5.70
CA THR A 167 -17.52 -9.11 -5.13
C THR A 167 -16.63 -8.27 -6.04
N LYS A 168 -15.57 -8.87 -6.61
CA LYS A 168 -14.68 -8.23 -7.59
C LYS A 168 -15.43 -7.84 -8.87
N ARG A 169 -16.32 -8.72 -9.37
CA ARG A 169 -17.18 -8.40 -10.50
C ARG A 169 -18.07 -7.19 -10.21
N ARG A 170 -18.72 -7.16 -9.04
CA ARG A 170 -19.55 -6.01 -8.63
C ARG A 170 -18.74 -4.72 -8.60
N LEU A 171 -17.56 -4.75 -7.99
CA LEU A 171 -16.66 -3.61 -7.93
C LEU A 171 -16.31 -3.09 -9.34
N PHE A 172 -16.03 -3.99 -10.28
CA PHE A 172 -15.76 -3.60 -11.67
C PHE A 172 -16.98 -2.93 -12.32
N ILE A 173 -18.19 -3.47 -12.15
CA ILE A 173 -19.43 -2.88 -12.65
C ILE A 173 -19.66 -1.48 -12.05
N GLU A 174 -19.43 -1.33 -10.76
CA GLU A 174 -19.55 -0.05 -10.06
C GLU A 174 -18.58 1.00 -10.61
N LEU A 175 -17.33 0.61 -10.88
CA LEU A 175 -16.33 1.48 -11.52
C LEU A 175 -16.75 1.83 -12.95
N TYR A 176 -17.13 0.84 -13.75
CA TYR A 176 -17.52 0.97 -15.16
C TYR A 176 -18.70 1.93 -15.34
N ASN A 177 -19.69 1.88 -14.45
CA ASN A 177 -20.88 2.72 -14.51
C ASN A 177 -20.76 4.03 -13.71
N SER A 178 -19.66 4.27 -12.97
CA SER A 178 -19.57 5.41 -12.05
C SER A 178 -19.56 6.78 -12.74
N SER A 179 -19.10 6.83 -13.98
CA SER A 179 -18.94 8.04 -14.80
C SER A 179 -19.86 8.06 -16.03
N SER A 180 -20.71 7.05 -16.24
CA SER A 180 -21.53 6.94 -17.45
C SER A 180 -22.38 8.19 -17.74
N CYS A 181 -22.86 8.88 -16.71
CA CYS A 181 -23.65 10.11 -16.88
C CYS A 181 -22.87 11.32 -17.42
N VAL A 182 -21.53 11.30 -17.36
CA VAL A 182 -20.67 12.40 -17.87
C VAL A 182 -19.96 12.04 -19.18
N ILE A 183 -20.09 10.80 -19.64
CA ILE A 183 -19.53 10.38 -20.93
C ILE A 183 -20.48 10.83 -22.04
N PRO A 184 -20.00 11.41 -23.16
CA PRO A 184 -20.81 11.76 -24.31
C PRO A 184 -21.29 10.49 -25.04
N MET A 185 -22.51 10.07 -24.79
CA MET A 185 -23.13 8.86 -25.34
C MET A 185 -24.44 9.12 -26.09
N ILE A 186 -24.88 10.37 -26.17
CA ILE A 186 -26.07 10.78 -26.88
C ILE A 186 -25.61 11.45 -28.19
N ASP A 187 -25.69 10.72 -29.30
CA ASP A 187 -25.20 11.18 -30.58
C ASP A 187 -26.24 12.11 -31.24
N ILE A 188 -25.78 13.24 -31.78
CA ILE A 188 -26.62 14.25 -32.46
C ILE A 188 -26.04 14.47 -33.85
N THR A 189 -26.79 14.03 -34.87
CA THR A 189 -26.28 13.97 -36.26
C THR A 189 -26.94 14.98 -37.19
N THR A 190 -28.26 15.24 -37.04
CA THR A 190 -28.99 16.20 -37.88
C THR A 190 -28.73 17.64 -37.47
N LEU A 191 -28.76 18.55 -38.44
CA LEU A 191 -28.53 19.97 -38.20
C LEU A 191 -29.60 20.58 -37.25
N GLU A 192 -30.85 20.23 -37.46
CA GLU A 192 -31.99 20.75 -36.68
C GLU A 192 -31.87 20.37 -35.20
N LEU A 193 -31.51 19.12 -34.93
CA LEU A 193 -31.31 18.65 -33.54
C LEU A 193 -30.02 19.21 -32.93
N ALA A 194 -28.97 19.36 -33.74
CA ALA A 194 -27.74 20.00 -33.29
C ALA A 194 -27.96 21.47 -32.85
N GLU A 195 -28.78 22.22 -33.63
CA GLU A 195 -29.22 23.57 -33.24
C GLU A 195 -30.08 23.54 -31.95
N ALA A 196 -30.96 22.55 -31.81
CA ALA A 196 -31.78 22.43 -30.60
C ALA A 196 -30.96 22.16 -29.34
N PHE A 197 -29.91 21.36 -29.46
CA PHE A 197 -28.99 21.04 -28.38
C PHE A 197 -27.85 22.06 -28.21
N ASN A 198 -27.73 23.03 -29.12
CA ASN A 198 -26.67 24.03 -29.18
C ASN A 198 -25.27 23.38 -29.25
N VAL A 199 -25.13 22.42 -30.17
CA VAL A 199 -23.89 21.69 -30.47
C VAL A 199 -23.61 21.61 -31.96
N SER A 200 -22.48 21.12 -32.37
CA SER A 200 -22.17 20.89 -33.79
C SER A 200 -22.81 19.59 -34.31
N PRO A 201 -23.23 19.51 -35.59
CA PRO A 201 -23.66 18.24 -36.16
C PRO A 201 -22.57 17.14 -36.05
N ASN A 202 -22.99 15.91 -35.75
CA ASN A 202 -22.13 14.77 -35.45
C ASN A 202 -21.33 14.91 -34.15
N GLU A 203 -21.82 15.72 -33.22
CA GLU A 203 -21.27 15.79 -31.86
C GLU A 203 -22.11 14.93 -30.92
N SER A 204 -21.45 14.28 -29.96
CA SER A 204 -22.14 13.53 -28.92
C SER A 204 -22.15 14.33 -27.63
N VAL A 205 -23.25 14.27 -26.88
CA VAL A 205 -23.40 14.95 -25.58
C VAL A 205 -23.59 13.95 -24.46
N SER A 206 -23.25 14.37 -23.25
CA SER A 206 -23.46 13.57 -22.04
C SER A 206 -24.87 13.76 -21.47
N PHE A 207 -25.32 12.83 -20.63
CA PHE A 207 -26.58 12.99 -19.90
C PHE A 207 -26.54 14.20 -18.94
N SER A 208 -25.38 14.49 -18.35
CA SER A 208 -25.18 15.68 -17.51
C SER A 208 -25.31 16.98 -18.31
N TYR A 209 -24.79 17.02 -19.56
CA TYR A 209 -25.01 18.15 -20.47
C TYR A 209 -26.50 18.37 -20.76
N TYR A 210 -27.22 17.30 -21.10
CA TYR A 210 -28.65 17.35 -21.34
C TYR A 210 -29.40 17.93 -20.14
N LEU A 211 -29.20 17.42 -18.93
CA LEU A 211 -29.90 17.91 -17.74
C LEU A 211 -29.60 19.37 -17.41
N ARG A 212 -28.33 19.82 -17.55
CA ARG A 212 -27.96 21.22 -17.31
C ARG A 212 -28.64 22.18 -18.29
N ASN A 213 -28.88 21.74 -19.50
CA ASN A 213 -29.49 22.55 -20.59
C ASN A 213 -30.95 22.15 -20.88
N GLN A 214 -31.56 21.30 -20.05
CA GLN A 214 -32.86 20.66 -20.31
C GLN A 214 -33.96 21.64 -20.68
N ILE A 215 -34.08 22.76 -19.97
CA ILE A 215 -35.12 23.77 -20.23
C ILE A 215 -34.98 24.36 -21.63
N GLN A 216 -33.76 24.72 -22.02
CA GLN A 216 -33.45 25.32 -23.32
C GLN A 216 -33.65 24.28 -24.45
N ILE A 217 -33.16 23.06 -24.25
CA ILE A 217 -33.28 21.97 -25.20
C ILE A 217 -34.76 21.64 -25.42
N HIS A 218 -35.56 21.47 -24.38
CA HIS A 218 -36.97 21.17 -24.49
C HIS A 218 -37.72 22.27 -25.21
N HIS A 219 -37.44 23.56 -24.93
CA HIS A 219 -38.03 24.66 -25.62
C HIS A 219 -37.74 24.65 -27.14
N ASN A 220 -36.49 24.37 -27.53
CA ASN A 220 -36.07 24.29 -28.91
C ASN A 220 -36.65 23.05 -29.61
N LEU A 221 -36.66 21.90 -28.98
CA LEU A 221 -37.25 20.66 -29.49
C LEU A 221 -38.77 20.83 -29.75
N GLN A 222 -39.48 21.54 -28.85
CA GLN A 222 -40.90 21.78 -29.03
C GLN A 222 -41.22 22.61 -30.28
N LYS A 223 -40.32 23.57 -30.64
CA LYS A 223 -40.45 24.32 -31.90
C LYS A 223 -40.28 23.41 -33.13
N ILE A 224 -39.29 22.52 -33.08
CA ILE A 224 -39.01 21.56 -34.17
C ILE A 224 -40.20 20.59 -34.29
N ILE A 225 -40.65 19.97 -33.22
CA ILE A 225 -41.78 19.02 -33.22
C ILE A 225 -43.06 19.65 -33.80
N ASN A 226 -43.32 20.90 -33.46
CA ASN A 226 -44.49 21.63 -34.00
C ASN A 226 -44.40 21.94 -35.50
N SER A 227 -43.19 21.89 -36.09
CA SER A 227 -42.95 22.09 -37.52
C SER A 227 -42.87 20.80 -38.34
N LEU A 228 -42.86 19.64 -37.69
CA LEU A 228 -42.69 18.33 -38.32
C LEU A 228 -44.07 17.67 -38.55
N ASP A 229 -44.17 16.94 -39.66
CA ASP A 229 -45.30 16.02 -39.89
C ASP A 229 -44.99 14.72 -39.11
N LEU A 230 -45.73 14.50 -37.99
CA LEU A 230 -45.54 13.36 -37.10
C LEU A 230 -45.99 12.02 -37.70
N GLU A 231 -46.71 12.04 -38.84
CA GLU A 231 -47.11 10.83 -39.56
C GLU A 231 -46.04 10.33 -40.54
N ASP A 232 -45.10 11.20 -40.90
CA ASP A 232 -43.97 10.82 -41.80
C ASP A 232 -42.87 10.02 -41.05
N THR A 233 -43.04 8.72 -41.03
CA THR A 233 -42.06 7.78 -40.41
C THR A 233 -40.73 7.70 -41.14
N SER A 234 -40.57 8.33 -42.32
CA SER A 234 -39.33 8.39 -43.08
C SER A 234 -38.46 9.60 -42.73
N ASN A 235 -38.98 10.53 -41.93
CA ASN A 235 -38.28 11.74 -41.53
C ASN A 235 -37.07 11.43 -40.62
N SER A 236 -35.88 11.76 -41.09
CA SER A 236 -34.61 11.50 -40.38
C SER A 236 -34.52 12.15 -39.01
N VAL A 237 -35.10 13.35 -38.86
CA VAL A 237 -35.16 14.10 -37.59
C VAL A 237 -36.01 13.38 -36.55
N LEU A 238 -37.18 12.84 -36.97
CA LEU A 238 -38.05 12.07 -36.08
C LEU A 238 -37.43 10.76 -35.65
N MET A 239 -36.75 10.06 -36.56
CA MET A 239 -36.01 8.82 -36.21
C MET A 239 -34.91 9.09 -35.22
N GLU A 240 -34.09 10.10 -35.43
CA GLU A 240 -33.03 10.49 -34.54
C GLU A 240 -33.53 10.97 -33.18
N LEU A 241 -34.60 11.80 -33.16
CA LEU A 241 -35.22 12.24 -31.92
C LEU A 241 -35.67 11.04 -31.05
N LYS A 242 -36.23 10.01 -31.69
CA LYS A 242 -36.59 8.77 -30.96
C LYS A 242 -35.36 8.09 -30.36
N LEU A 243 -34.27 7.97 -31.11
CA LEU A 243 -33.00 7.37 -30.58
C LEU A 243 -32.45 8.18 -29.41
N ILE A 244 -32.48 9.52 -29.49
CA ILE A 244 -32.08 10.41 -28.40
C ILE A 244 -32.94 10.19 -27.15
N MET A 245 -34.27 10.14 -27.32
CA MET A 245 -35.21 9.91 -26.22
C MET A 245 -35.04 8.52 -25.59
N ASP A 246 -34.79 7.50 -26.40
CA ASP A 246 -34.47 6.15 -25.91
C ASP A 246 -33.15 6.14 -25.10
N ALA A 247 -32.10 6.82 -25.58
CA ALA A 247 -30.84 6.97 -24.85
C ALA A 247 -31.03 7.70 -23.51
N ILE A 248 -31.78 8.82 -23.51
CA ILE A 248 -32.10 9.56 -22.27
C ILE A 248 -32.86 8.66 -21.29
N SER A 249 -33.85 7.90 -21.76
CA SER A 249 -34.66 7.01 -20.93
C SER A 249 -33.82 5.92 -20.23
N VAL A 250 -32.76 5.42 -20.88
CA VAL A 250 -31.82 4.48 -20.27
C VAL A 250 -31.11 5.10 -19.05
N PHE A 251 -30.62 6.34 -19.18
CA PHE A 251 -29.97 7.04 -18.05
C PHE A 251 -30.99 7.39 -16.94
N GLU A 252 -32.21 7.77 -17.28
CA GLU A 252 -33.27 8.02 -16.30
C GLU A 252 -33.65 6.76 -15.52
N ASN A 253 -33.73 5.61 -16.18
CA ASN A 253 -33.99 4.33 -15.55
C ASN A 253 -32.80 3.94 -14.64
N GLU A 254 -31.56 4.16 -15.07
CA GLU A 254 -30.38 3.92 -14.23
C GLU A 254 -30.41 4.79 -12.97
N LEU A 255 -30.71 6.08 -13.08
CA LEU A 255 -30.87 7.00 -11.97
C LEU A 255 -31.98 6.53 -11.00
N PHE A 256 -33.15 6.13 -11.54
CA PHE A 256 -34.24 5.59 -10.76
C PHE A 256 -33.82 4.33 -9.98
N MET A 257 -33.15 3.38 -10.63
CA MET A 257 -32.69 2.15 -10.01
C MET A 257 -31.65 2.43 -8.90
N ARG A 258 -30.74 3.40 -9.08
CA ARG A 258 -29.78 3.82 -8.06
C ARG A 258 -30.44 4.37 -6.81
N ASN A 259 -31.54 5.11 -6.96
CA ASN A 259 -32.27 5.71 -5.85
C ASN A 259 -33.16 4.73 -5.08
N HIS A 260 -33.67 3.69 -5.75
CA HIS A 260 -34.66 2.75 -5.19
C HIS A 260 -34.08 1.38 -4.82
N SER A 261 -32.92 0.99 -5.35
CA SER A 261 -32.28 -0.29 -5.04
C SER A 261 -31.26 -0.12 -3.91
N SER A 262 -31.46 -0.84 -2.80
CA SER A 262 -30.50 -0.84 -1.69
C SER A 262 -29.11 -1.37 -2.11
N SER A 263 -29.04 -2.24 -3.11
CA SER A 263 -27.79 -2.79 -3.65
C SER A 263 -27.04 -1.80 -4.54
N MET A 264 -27.73 -0.85 -5.18
CA MET A 264 -27.12 0.18 -6.04
C MET A 264 -26.81 1.49 -5.31
N ARG A 265 -27.43 1.75 -4.14
CA ARG A 265 -27.08 2.91 -3.31
C ARG A 265 -25.62 2.92 -2.85
N SER A 266 -24.95 1.76 -2.80
CA SER A 266 -23.53 1.64 -2.47
C SER A 266 -22.59 1.98 -3.63
N SER A 267 -23.10 2.22 -4.84
CA SER A 267 -22.29 2.41 -6.06
C SER A 267 -21.77 3.85 -6.28
N ASN A 268 -21.72 4.67 -5.23
CA ASN A 268 -21.13 6.02 -5.29
C ASN A 268 -19.63 5.99 -5.06
N ILE A 269 -18.92 5.18 -5.82
CA ILE A 269 -17.50 4.91 -5.59
C ILE A 269 -16.59 6.08 -6.02
N LEU A 270 -16.98 6.85 -7.04
CA LEU A 270 -16.19 7.95 -7.59
C LEU A 270 -16.56 9.30 -6.93
N LYS A 271 -16.24 9.46 -5.65
CA LYS A 271 -16.56 10.67 -4.86
C LYS A 271 -15.53 11.77 -5.09
N ILE A 272 -15.71 12.58 -6.12
CA ILE A 272 -14.78 13.62 -6.56
C ILE A 272 -15.31 15.04 -6.44
N PHE A 273 -16.59 15.22 -6.08
CA PHE A 273 -17.20 16.52 -5.88
C PHE A 273 -17.23 16.90 -4.40
N PRO A 274 -16.49 17.94 -3.98
CA PRO A 274 -16.39 18.32 -2.59
C PRO A 274 -17.72 18.82 -2.02
N THR A 275 -18.00 18.42 -0.78
CA THR A 275 -19.07 18.96 0.07
C THR A 275 -18.59 18.96 1.52
N ASP A 276 -19.31 19.64 2.40
CA ASP A 276 -18.91 19.83 3.81
C ASP A 276 -18.85 18.52 4.63
N VAL A 277 -19.64 17.51 4.25
CA VAL A 277 -19.74 16.26 5.04
C VAL A 277 -19.17 15.06 4.31
N GLU A 278 -19.74 14.73 3.17
CA GLU A 278 -19.33 13.58 2.37
C GLU A 278 -19.33 13.96 0.89
N TRP A 279 -18.22 13.71 0.21
CA TRP A 279 -18.07 14.02 -1.21
C TRP A 279 -19.07 13.25 -2.06
N LYS A 280 -19.57 13.91 -3.11
CA LYS A 280 -20.55 13.34 -4.02
C LYS A 280 -19.90 12.70 -5.24
N SER A 281 -20.54 11.66 -5.77
CA SER A 281 -20.21 11.08 -7.07
C SER A 281 -20.88 11.87 -8.20
N PRO A 282 -20.48 11.67 -9.49
CA PRO A 282 -21.20 12.26 -10.64
C PRO A 282 -22.71 11.96 -10.60
N TRP A 283 -23.09 10.74 -10.30
CA TRP A 283 -24.50 10.35 -10.24
C TRP A 283 -25.29 11.03 -9.12
N ASN A 284 -24.68 11.25 -7.94
CA ASN A 284 -25.35 12.02 -6.88
C ASN A 284 -25.56 13.48 -7.29
N LEU A 285 -24.63 14.04 -8.07
CA LEU A 285 -24.77 15.40 -8.58
C LEU A 285 -25.88 15.52 -9.61
N ILE A 286 -25.99 14.52 -10.50
CA ILE A 286 -27.03 14.41 -11.52
C ILE A 286 -28.44 14.27 -10.89
N ASP A 287 -28.55 13.51 -9.81
CA ASP A 287 -29.80 13.37 -9.07
C ASP A 287 -30.30 14.72 -8.51
N ASN A 288 -29.38 15.50 -7.94
CA ASN A 288 -29.67 16.85 -7.46
C ASN A 288 -30.14 17.78 -8.60
N LEU A 289 -29.48 17.73 -9.77
CA LEU A 289 -29.90 18.49 -10.96
C LEU A 289 -31.32 18.13 -11.43
N LYS A 290 -31.65 16.83 -11.45
CA LYS A 290 -32.99 16.36 -11.82
C LYS A 290 -34.07 16.82 -10.84
N MET A 291 -33.71 16.95 -9.54
CA MET A 291 -34.61 17.52 -8.52
C MET A 291 -34.77 19.06 -8.62
N GLY A 292 -34.10 19.71 -9.57
CA GLY A 292 -34.14 21.16 -9.76
C GLY A 292 -33.20 21.93 -8.86
N GLU A 293 -32.30 21.26 -8.15
CA GLU A 293 -31.23 21.91 -7.35
C GLU A 293 -30.20 22.54 -8.31
N ARG A 294 -29.79 23.78 -8.02
CA ARG A 294 -28.67 24.41 -8.73
C ARG A 294 -27.37 23.88 -8.17
N LEU A 295 -26.46 23.48 -9.06
CA LEU A 295 -25.09 23.17 -8.65
C LEU A 295 -24.38 24.44 -8.13
N SER A 296 -23.55 24.26 -7.11
CA SER A 296 -22.58 25.31 -6.74
C SER A 296 -21.63 25.57 -7.93
N GLU A 297 -21.15 26.79 -8.06
CA GLU A 297 -20.23 27.17 -9.13
C GLU A 297 -18.99 26.25 -9.19
N PRO A 298 -18.32 25.90 -8.06
CA PRO A 298 -17.22 24.95 -8.06
C PRO A 298 -17.60 23.57 -8.63
N ASN A 299 -18.70 22.99 -8.18
CA ASN A 299 -19.13 21.67 -8.63
C ASN A 299 -19.53 21.65 -10.11
N ASN A 300 -20.13 22.74 -10.61
CA ASN A 300 -20.42 22.88 -12.03
C ASN A 300 -19.13 22.92 -12.87
N ASN A 301 -18.11 23.67 -12.42
CA ASN A 301 -16.82 23.77 -13.12
C ASN A 301 -16.09 22.41 -13.11
N ILE A 302 -16.10 21.69 -11.98
CA ILE A 302 -15.54 20.33 -11.91
C ILE A 302 -16.24 19.39 -12.90
N LEU A 303 -17.58 19.46 -12.99
CA LEU A 303 -18.36 18.67 -13.92
C LEU A 303 -17.98 18.96 -15.38
N LEU A 304 -17.83 20.23 -15.75
CA LEU A 304 -17.37 20.65 -17.09
C LEU A 304 -15.96 20.14 -17.41
N ILE A 305 -15.07 20.16 -16.45
CA ILE A 305 -13.70 19.62 -16.61
C ILE A 305 -13.74 18.11 -16.87
N LEU A 306 -14.59 17.36 -16.14
CA LEU A 306 -14.75 15.92 -16.34
C LEU A 306 -15.36 15.60 -17.71
N GLU A 307 -16.41 16.30 -18.13
CA GLU A 307 -17.02 16.13 -19.45
C GLU A 307 -15.98 16.33 -20.56
N HIS A 308 -15.17 17.38 -20.43
CA HIS A 308 -14.07 17.62 -21.38
C HIS A 308 -13.05 16.49 -21.41
N MET A 309 -12.69 15.93 -20.23
CA MET A 309 -11.73 14.81 -20.15
C MET A 309 -12.26 13.54 -20.80
N PHE A 310 -13.57 13.31 -20.75
CA PHE A 310 -14.20 12.14 -21.37
C PHE A 310 -14.54 12.36 -22.84
N ASN A 311 -14.53 13.61 -23.35
CA ASN A 311 -14.75 13.91 -24.77
C ASN A 311 -13.51 13.57 -25.60
N ASN A 312 -13.60 12.56 -26.46
CA ASN A 312 -12.49 12.05 -27.27
C ASN A 312 -11.99 13.02 -28.33
N ASN A 313 -12.80 14.02 -28.73
CA ASN A 313 -12.51 14.89 -29.88
C ASN A 313 -11.53 16.03 -29.54
N GLU A 314 -11.42 16.43 -28.27
CA GLU A 314 -10.62 17.59 -27.85
C GLU A 314 -9.28 17.23 -27.17
N SER A 315 -9.05 15.97 -26.81
CA SER A 315 -7.94 15.55 -25.94
C SER A 315 -6.53 15.65 -26.52
N LYS A 316 -6.33 16.23 -27.71
CA LYS A 316 -5.01 16.33 -28.36
C LYS A 316 -4.22 17.61 -28.04
N ASN A 317 -4.80 18.58 -27.33
CA ASN A 317 -4.11 19.83 -27.04
C ASN A 317 -3.64 19.90 -25.58
N GLN A 318 -2.40 19.51 -25.33
CA GLN A 318 -1.79 19.50 -23.97
C GLN A 318 -1.89 20.85 -23.22
N ASN A 319 -1.93 21.97 -23.94
CA ASN A 319 -2.03 23.29 -23.29
C ASN A 319 -3.44 23.53 -22.72
N VAL A 320 -4.49 23.07 -23.40
CA VAL A 320 -5.90 23.18 -22.92
C VAL A 320 -6.11 22.29 -21.71
N GLU A 321 -5.57 21.08 -21.76
CA GLU A 321 -5.63 20.13 -20.66
C GLU A 321 -4.91 20.69 -19.42
N TYR A 322 -3.72 21.26 -19.57
CA TYR A 322 -2.97 21.88 -18.48
C TYR A 322 -3.72 23.06 -17.84
N ALA A 323 -4.37 23.90 -18.66
CA ALA A 323 -5.15 25.04 -18.17
C ALA A 323 -6.34 24.57 -17.30
N LYS A 324 -7.09 23.56 -17.75
CA LYS A 324 -8.22 23.00 -17.02
C LYS A 324 -7.81 22.33 -15.70
N PHE A 325 -6.68 21.60 -15.67
CA PHE A 325 -6.18 21.05 -14.41
C PHE A 325 -5.67 22.13 -13.45
N SER A 326 -5.16 23.24 -13.94
CA SER A 326 -4.79 24.39 -13.11
C SER A 326 -6.01 25.05 -12.49
N GLU A 327 -7.10 25.16 -13.23
CA GLU A 327 -8.40 25.64 -12.74
C GLU A 327 -8.98 24.69 -11.69
N TYR A 328 -9.00 23.38 -11.98
CA TYR A 328 -9.43 22.36 -11.04
C TYR A 328 -8.64 22.42 -9.71
N LYS A 329 -7.32 22.55 -9.80
CA LYS A 329 -6.46 22.73 -8.63
C LYS A 329 -6.87 23.96 -7.80
N TYR A 330 -7.10 25.10 -8.48
CA TYR A 330 -7.51 26.33 -7.80
C TYR A 330 -8.85 26.14 -7.08
N ILE A 331 -9.83 25.54 -7.73
CA ILE A 331 -11.15 25.25 -7.14
C ILE A 331 -11.00 24.40 -5.87
N ILE A 332 -10.23 23.30 -5.93
CA ILE A 332 -10.03 22.43 -4.78
C ILE A 332 -9.32 23.14 -3.63
N GLU A 333 -8.30 23.94 -3.89
CA GLU A 333 -7.57 24.68 -2.85
C GLU A 333 -8.40 25.82 -2.24
N SER A 334 -9.33 26.42 -2.99
CA SER A 334 -10.20 27.49 -2.50
C SER A 334 -11.44 26.98 -1.74
N GLU A 335 -12.02 25.86 -2.16
CA GLU A 335 -13.27 25.32 -1.60
C GLU A 335 -13.05 24.24 -0.55
N THR A 336 -11.81 23.75 -0.40
CA THR A 336 -11.49 22.70 0.57
C THR A 336 -10.19 23.05 1.31
N GLU A 337 -9.99 22.43 2.48
CA GLU A 337 -8.71 22.52 3.22
C GLU A 337 -7.58 21.66 2.59
N ILE A 338 -7.80 21.09 1.41
CA ILE A 338 -6.87 20.17 0.77
C ILE A 338 -5.71 20.93 0.15
N LYS A 339 -4.52 20.60 0.58
CA LYS A 339 -3.28 21.11 -0.01
C LYS A 339 -2.89 20.23 -1.19
N SER A 340 -2.95 20.73 -2.42
CA SER A 340 -2.55 20.01 -3.63
C SER A 340 -1.15 19.40 -3.56
N ASN A 341 -0.24 20.03 -2.80
CA ASN A 341 1.10 19.53 -2.56
C ASN A 341 1.14 18.15 -1.89
N ILE A 342 0.12 17.78 -1.07
CA ILE A 342 0.03 16.46 -0.45
C ILE A 342 -0.32 15.43 -1.51
N LEU A 343 -1.26 15.74 -2.41
CA LEU A 343 -1.66 14.87 -3.52
C LEU A 343 -0.48 14.61 -4.48
N ILE A 344 0.24 15.67 -4.88
CA ILE A 344 1.44 15.56 -5.71
C ILE A 344 2.50 14.68 -5.03
N ARG A 345 2.71 14.88 -3.72
CA ARG A 345 3.67 14.10 -2.94
C ARG A 345 3.30 12.62 -2.87
N GLU A 346 2.01 12.30 -2.73
CA GLU A 346 1.53 10.92 -2.70
C GLU A 346 1.71 10.23 -4.07
N VAL A 347 1.40 10.90 -5.18
CA VAL A 347 1.67 10.39 -6.53
C VAL A 347 3.16 10.12 -6.73
N ASN A 348 4.02 11.07 -6.37
CA ASN A 348 5.48 10.91 -6.46
C ASN A 348 5.98 9.74 -5.59
N TYR A 349 5.42 9.57 -4.39
CA TYR A 349 5.73 8.43 -3.51
C TYR A 349 5.36 7.09 -4.19
N ASN A 350 4.18 6.99 -4.78
CA ASN A 350 3.71 5.79 -5.46
C ASN A 350 4.60 5.41 -6.67
N GLN A 351 5.14 6.41 -7.36
CA GLN A 351 5.99 6.21 -8.54
C GLN A 351 7.46 5.90 -8.18
N SER A 352 7.96 6.42 -7.05
CA SER A 352 9.37 6.34 -6.68
C SER A 352 9.83 4.96 -6.21
N ASN A 353 8.93 4.09 -5.74
CA ASN A 353 9.23 2.74 -5.25
C ASN A 353 10.39 2.70 -4.21
N LEU A 354 10.43 3.64 -3.28
CA LEU A 354 11.56 3.87 -2.38
C LEU A 354 11.95 2.62 -1.55
N PHE A 355 10.98 1.89 -1.02
CA PHE A 355 11.26 0.67 -0.26
C PHE A 355 11.79 -0.49 -1.12
N LEU A 356 11.42 -0.54 -2.41
CA LEU A 356 12.01 -1.51 -3.35
C LEU A 356 13.48 -1.19 -3.59
N TRP A 357 13.84 0.08 -3.81
CA TRP A 357 15.24 0.48 -3.95
C TRP A 357 16.03 0.20 -2.68
N SER A 358 15.46 0.48 -1.50
CA SER A 358 16.08 0.12 -0.22
C SER A 358 16.38 -1.37 -0.14
N LEU A 359 15.42 -2.24 -0.47
CA LEU A 359 15.60 -3.70 -0.50
C LEU A 359 16.74 -4.11 -1.45
N ILE A 360 16.76 -3.55 -2.67
CA ILE A 360 17.81 -3.84 -3.66
C ILE A 360 19.19 -3.52 -3.10
N PHE A 361 19.36 -2.35 -2.47
CA PHE A 361 20.64 -1.96 -1.89
C PHE A 361 21.03 -2.82 -0.68
N TYR A 362 20.09 -3.30 0.13
CA TYR A 362 20.39 -4.26 1.20
C TYR A 362 20.82 -5.61 0.66
N ILE A 363 20.20 -6.10 -0.43
CA ILE A 363 20.64 -7.31 -1.14
C ILE A 363 22.05 -7.12 -1.72
N MET A 364 22.31 -5.99 -2.37
CA MET A 364 23.66 -5.68 -2.90
C MET A 364 24.71 -5.60 -1.79
N THR A 365 24.36 -5.06 -0.61
CA THR A 365 25.22 -5.06 0.59
C THR A 365 25.57 -6.48 0.99
N LEU A 366 24.58 -7.36 1.12
CA LEU A 366 24.78 -8.76 1.49
C LEU A 366 25.67 -9.49 0.49
N ILE A 367 25.40 -9.34 -0.82
CA ILE A 367 26.21 -9.94 -1.89
C ILE A 367 27.65 -9.43 -1.80
N SER A 368 27.88 -8.13 -1.62
CA SER A 368 29.21 -7.55 -1.52
C SER A 368 29.98 -8.12 -0.32
N LEU A 369 29.34 -8.27 0.86
CA LEU A 369 29.97 -8.85 2.06
C LEU A 369 30.35 -10.32 1.85
N VAL A 370 29.47 -11.10 1.23
CA VAL A 370 29.74 -12.52 0.89
C VAL A 370 30.91 -12.60 -0.10
N THR A 371 30.92 -11.77 -1.14
CA THR A 371 32.00 -11.71 -2.14
C THR A 371 33.34 -11.36 -1.51
N LEU A 372 33.39 -10.35 -0.64
CA LEU A 372 34.58 -9.97 0.10
C LEU A 372 35.13 -11.12 0.96
N SER A 373 34.23 -11.86 1.60
CA SER A 373 34.58 -13.00 2.44
C SER A 373 35.17 -14.18 1.65
N ILE A 374 34.52 -14.54 0.52
CA ILE A 374 34.93 -15.67 -0.34
C ILE A 374 36.29 -15.38 -1.00
N PHE A 375 36.42 -14.21 -1.64
CA PHE A 375 37.65 -13.85 -2.38
C PHE A 375 38.75 -13.24 -1.52
N ARG A 376 38.53 -13.12 -0.21
CA ARG A 376 39.46 -12.54 0.76
C ARG A 376 40.00 -11.17 0.34
N LEU A 377 39.13 -10.32 -0.17
CA LEU A 377 39.47 -8.98 -0.65
C LEU A 377 39.55 -8.00 0.53
N TYR A 378 40.76 -7.69 1.00
CA TYR A 378 40.95 -6.91 2.22
C TYR A 378 41.45 -5.48 1.99
N SER A 379 41.48 -4.98 0.73
CA SER A 379 41.90 -3.60 0.48
C SER A 379 40.95 -2.60 1.16
N LYS A 380 41.48 -1.50 1.66
CA LYS A 380 40.68 -0.47 2.37
C LYS A 380 39.55 0.11 1.52
N GLN A 381 39.79 0.25 0.21
CA GLN A 381 38.80 0.80 -0.72
C GLN A 381 37.62 -0.16 -0.94
N VAL A 382 37.91 -1.46 -1.11
CA VAL A 382 36.87 -2.47 -1.37
C VAL A 382 36.01 -2.72 -0.11
N LYS A 383 36.57 -2.61 1.07
CA LYS A 383 35.83 -2.69 2.35
C LYS A 383 34.83 -1.55 2.56
N LEU A 384 34.98 -0.44 1.86
CA LEU A 384 33.98 0.67 1.92
C LEU A 384 32.71 0.39 1.10
N ILE A 385 32.76 -0.53 0.12
CA ILE A 385 31.63 -0.80 -0.76
C ILE A 385 30.37 -1.21 0.02
N PRO A 386 30.37 -2.23 0.90
CA PRO A 386 29.16 -2.61 1.64
C PRO A 386 28.67 -1.50 2.59
N ILE A 387 29.58 -0.66 3.12
CA ILE A 387 29.19 0.49 3.96
C ILE A 387 28.43 1.52 3.13
N ILE A 388 28.91 1.85 1.93
CA ILE A 388 28.25 2.81 1.02
C ILE A 388 26.89 2.26 0.59
N LEU A 389 26.81 0.98 0.20
CA LEU A 389 25.57 0.36 -0.27
C LEU A 389 24.49 0.34 0.82
N ILE A 390 24.83 -0.05 2.07
CA ILE A 390 23.85 -0.07 3.15
C ILE A 390 23.39 1.35 3.52
N ILE A 391 24.26 2.35 3.46
CA ILE A 391 23.90 3.75 3.70
C ILE A 391 22.94 4.25 2.63
N ILE A 392 23.19 3.96 1.35
CA ILE A 392 22.26 4.34 0.26
C ILE A 392 20.91 3.65 0.47
N GLY A 393 20.87 2.35 0.74
CA GLY A 393 19.64 1.63 1.03
C GLY A 393 18.90 2.20 2.23
N PHE A 394 19.61 2.58 3.29
CA PHE A 394 19.06 3.20 4.47
C PHE A 394 18.49 4.60 4.19
N LEU A 395 19.13 5.39 3.35
CA LEU A 395 18.61 6.70 2.94
C LEU A 395 17.30 6.57 2.14
N TYR A 396 17.18 5.60 1.23
CA TYR A 396 15.91 5.27 0.56
C TYR A 396 14.84 4.86 1.58
N HIS A 397 15.20 4.04 2.56
CA HIS A 397 14.30 3.60 3.62
C HIS A 397 13.77 4.80 4.44
N VAL A 398 14.66 5.65 4.93
CA VAL A 398 14.33 6.87 5.68
C VAL A 398 13.45 7.81 4.85
N SER A 399 13.80 8.02 3.58
CA SER A 399 13.02 8.88 2.68
C SER A 399 11.59 8.37 2.51
N GLY A 400 11.41 7.05 2.35
CA GLY A 400 10.08 6.44 2.27
C GLY A 400 9.26 6.68 3.55
N ILE A 401 9.86 6.52 4.72
CA ILE A 401 9.22 6.79 6.02
C ILE A 401 8.83 8.27 6.14
N ILE A 402 9.76 9.19 5.87
CA ILE A 402 9.51 10.65 6.00
C ILE A 402 8.39 11.09 5.06
N ILE A 403 8.40 10.63 3.80
CA ILE A 403 7.35 11.00 2.84
C ILE A 403 5.98 10.49 3.32
N ARG A 404 5.88 9.25 3.82
CA ARG A 404 4.64 8.73 4.39
C ARG A 404 4.15 9.57 5.57
N MET A 405 5.06 9.97 6.48
CA MET A 405 4.72 10.87 7.59
C MET A 405 4.15 12.20 7.12
N THR A 406 4.71 12.76 6.05
CA THR A 406 4.24 14.04 5.49
C THR A 406 2.95 13.93 4.67
N ILE A 407 2.58 12.75 4.17
CA ILE A 407 1.30 12.49 3.50
C ILE A 407 0.21 12.26 4.54
N LEU A 408 0.49 11.48 5.57
CA LEU A 408 -0.49 11.05 6.57
C LEU A 408 -0.58 11.99 7.78
N GLU A 409 0.34 12.94 7.89
CA GLU A 409 0.49 13.89 9.01
C GLU A 409 0.52 13.19 10.38
N ARG A 410 1.09 11.97 10.43
CA ARG A 410 1.20 11.15 11.63
C ARG A 410 2.50 10.31 11.65
N PRO A 411 2.93 9.79 12.83
CA PRO A 411 4.09 8.90 12.94
C PRO A 411 3.89 7.60 12.14
N PRO A 412 4.96 7.00 11.57
CA PRO A 412 4.91 5.90 10.59
C PRO A 412 4.87 4.52 11.27
N VAL A 413 3.99 4.33 12.24
CA VAL A 413 3.92 3.11 13.07
C VAL A 413 2.47 2.71 13.36
N SER A 414 1.54 3.23 12.57
CA SER A 414 0.11 3.13 12.84
C SER A 414 -0.55 1.86 12.30
N THR A 415 0.00 1.28 11.24
CA THR A 415 -0.47 0.03 10.64
C THR A 415 0.55 -1.09 10.81
N LEU A 416 0.13 -2.34 10.61
CA LEU A 416 1.05 -3.48 10.66
C LEU A 416 2.16 -3.33 9.60
N TYR A 417 1.81 -2.93 8.38
CA TYR A 417 2.77 -2.62 7.33
C TYR A 417 3.80 -1.57 7.78
N GLU A 418 3.34 -0.45 8.33
CA GLU A 418 4.22 0.64 8.79
C GLU A 418 5.11 0.19 9.94
N SER A 419 4.58 -0.60 10.88
CA SER A 419 5.38 -1.11 11.99
C SER A 419 6.49 -2.05 11.52
N ILE A 420 6.25 -2.90 10.50
CA ILE A 420 7.27 -3.78 9.92
C ILE A 420 8.38 -2.95 9.26
N ILE A 421 8.01 -1.94 8.47
CA ILE A 421 8.97 -1.01 7.87
C ILE A 421 9.79 -0.30 8.96
N PHE A 422 9.13 0.19 10.01
CA PHE A 422 9.82 0.91 11.09
C PHE A 422 10.76 -0.01 11.90
N VAL A 423 10.37 -1.24 12.20
CA VAL A 423 11.25 -2.24 12.84
C VAL A 423 12.45 -2.57 11.94
N GLY A 424 12.22 -2.66 10.62
CA GLY A 424 13.29 -2.79 9.62
C GLY A 424 14.27 -1.61 9.65
N PHE A 425 13.75 -0.38 9.71
CA PHE A 425 14.53 0.84 9.86
C PHE A 425 15.41 0.79 11.15
N ILE A 426 14.82 0.46 12.30
CA ILE A 426 15.55 0.34 13.58
C ILE A 426 16.63 -0.76 13.50
N THR A 427 16.32 -1.90 12.88
CA THR A 427 17.26 -3.01 12.71
C THR A 427 18.50 -2.58 11.92
N VAL A 428 18.30 -1.89 10.80
CA VAL A 428 19.41 -1.41 9.96
C VAL A 428 20.17 -0.26 10.65
N LEU A 429 19.44 0.67 11.30
CA LEU A 429 20.05 1.78 12.05
C LEU A 429 21.02 1.29 13.12
N PHE A 430 20.59 0.40 14.02
CA PHE A 430 21.46 -0.14 15.06
C PHE A 430 22.61 -0.95 14.48
N SER A 431 22.41 -1.65 13.39
CA SER A 431 23.48 -2.35 12.67
C SER A 431 24.53 -1.38 12.13
N ILE A 432 24.14 -0.26 11.55
CA ILE A 432 25.05 0.79 11.09
C ILE A 432 25.81 1.40 12.29
N ILE A 433 25.11 1.71 13.40
CA ILE A 433 25.75 2.22 14.63
C ILE A 433 26.79 1.24 15.16
N LEU A 434 26.45 -0.05 15.25
CA LEU A 434 27.38 -1.09 15.69
C LEU A 434 28.61 -1.20 14.77
N GLU A 435 28.44 -1.07 13.46
CA GLU A 435 29.53 -1.09 12.50
C GLU A 435 30.52 0.09 12.71
N PHE A 436 29.98 1.31 12.92
CA PHE A 436 30.86 2.46 13.21
C PHE A 436 31.67 2.30 14.49
N VAL A 437 31.14 1.56 15.48
CA VAL A 437 31.83 1.27 16.73
C VAL A 437 32.84 0.13 16.57
N LYS A 438 32.52 -0.94 15.86
CA LYS A 438 33.29 -2.21 15.81
C LYS A 438 34.13 -2.35 14.55
N LYS A 439 33.67 -1.86 13.39
CA LYS A 439 34.38 -1.91 12.09
C LYS A 439 34.76 -3.32 11.63
N ASP A 440 33.93 -4.30 11.92
CA ASP A 440 34.16 -5.72 11.65
C ASP A 440 33.32 -6.33 10.52
N HIS A 441 32.44 -5.52 9.93
CA HIS A 441 31.45 -5.88 8.87
C HIS A 441 30.41 -6.94 9.28
N LEU A 442 30.50 -7.50 10.49
CA LEU A 442 29.51 -8.47 10.98
C LEU A 442 28.16 -7.78 11.25
N SER A 443 28.20 -6.55 11.75
CA SER A 443 27.01 -5.75 12.01
C SER A 443 26.28 -5.42 10.72
N LEU A 444 26.99 -5.10 9.63
CA LEU A 444 26.39 -4.85 8.32
C LEU A 444 25.72 -6.10 7.74
N PHE A 445 26.33 -7.27 7.96
CA PHE A 445 25.73 -8.55 7.55
C PHE A 445 24.39 -8.79 8.25
N ILE A 446 24.31 -8.54 9.55
CA ILE A 446 23.08 -8.66 10.35
C ILE A 446 22.03 -7.66 9.88
N GLY A 447 22.40 -6.38 9.71
CA GLY A 447 21.50 -5.33 9.27
C GLY A 447 20.93 -5.57 7.86
N SER A 448 21.79 -6.05 6.94
CA SER A 448 21.32 -6.36 5.58
C SER A 448 20.33 -7.52 5.57
N ILE A 449 20.57 -8.60 6.31
CA ILE A 449 19.64 -9.73 6.43
C ILE A 449 18.30 -9.28 7.06
N GLY A 450 18.37 -8.57 8.21
CA GLY A 450 17.17 -8.07 8.88
C GLY A 450 16.36 -7.11 8.00
N GLY A 451 17.06 -6.19 7.32
CA GLY A 451 16.42 -5.27 6.37
C GLY A 451 15.76 -6.00 5.20
N ILE A 452 16.41 -7.01 4.61
CA ILE A 452 15.85 -7.82 3.52
C ILE A 452 14.59 -8.56 3.98
N ILE A 453 14.68 -9.29 5.10
CA ILE A 453 13.56 -10.10 5.61
C ILE A 453 12.35 -9.21 5.92
N LEU A 454 12.56 -8.11 6.63
CA LEU A 454 11.46 -7.23 7.05
C LEU A 454 10.84 -6.48 5.85
N HIS A 455 11.61 -6.08 4.83
CA HIS A 455 11.05 -5.54 3.60
C HIS A 455 10.24 -6.60 2.82
N TYR A 456 10.74 -7.82 2.73
CA TYR A 456 10.01 -8.90 2.07
C TYR A 456 8.66 -9.18 2.74
N ILE A 457 8.66 -9.26 4.08
CA ILE A 457 7.41 -9.43 4.85
C ILE A 457 6.47 -8.24 4.63
N SER A 458 6.98 -7.00 4.67
CA SER A 458 6.16 -5.80 4.48
C SER A 458 5.48 -5.76 3.10
N PHE A 459 6.17 -6.22 2.05
CA PHE A 459 5.57 -6.28 0.70
C PHE A 459 4.43 -7.30 0.60
N GLY A 460 4.46 -8.38 1.38
CA GLY A 460 3.33 -9.28 1.52
C GLY A 460 2.10 -8.54 2.05
N TYR A 461 2.26 -7.77 3.13
CA TYR A 461 1.17 -6.95 3.71
C TYR A 461 0.74 -5.78 2.82
N ALA A 462 1.63 -5.24 1.96
CA ALA A 462 1.25 -4.21 0.98
C ALA A 462 0.38 -4.76 -0.16
N ALA A 463 0.41 -6.06 -0.40
CA ALA A 463 -0.43 -6.73 -1.38
C ALA A 463 -1.88 -6.93 -0.90
N ASP A 464 -2.14 -6.79 0.39
CA ASP A 464 -3.46 -7.02 0.98
C ASP A 464 -4.40 -5.80 0.88
N GLY A 465 -3.88 -4.60 0.55
CA GLY A 465 -4.72 -3.39 0.40
C GLY A 465 -4.00 -2.05 0.51
N ASP A 466 -4.78 -0.99 0.78
CA ASP A 466 -4.24 0.37 0.94
C ASP A 466 -3.37 0.48 2.19
N THR A 467 -2.08 0.72 1.99
CA THR A 467 -1.11 0.90 3.08
C THR A 467 -1.16 2.30 3.71
N LEU A 468 -1.88 3.25 3.11
CA LEU A 468 -2.04 4.64 3.58
C LEU A 468 -3.42 4.87 4.21
N GLY A 469 -4.11 3.83 4.67
CA GLY A 469 -5.47 3.90 5.23
C GLY A 469 -5.61 4.79 6.48
N VAL A 470 -6.85 5.14 6.82
CA VAL A 470 -7.21 5.91 8.02
C VAL A 470 -7.16 5.03 9.27
N LEU A 471 -6.79 5.62 10.39
CA LEU A 471 -6.85 4.97 11.69
C LEU A 471 -8.24 5.05 12.33
N VAL A 472 -8.55 4.08 13.16
CA VAL A 472 -9.70 4.15 14.07
C VAL A 472 -9.50 5.33 15.01
N ALA A 473 -10.55 6.11 15.26
CA ALA A 473 -10.48 7.38 16.00
C ALA A 473 -9.78 7.27 17.37
N VAL A 474 -10.02 6.20 18.12
CA VAL A 474 -9.40 5.97 19.44
C VAL A 474 -7.89 5.79 19.39
N LEU A 475 -7.34 5.39 18.23
CA LEU A 475 -5.91 5.21 17.99
C LEU A 475 -5.25 6.43 17.32
N ASN A 476 -6.04 7.42 16.90
CA ASN A 476 -5.54 8.57 16.17
C ASN A 476 -5.02 9.66 17.14
N SER A 477 -3.92 9.36 17.81
CA SER A 477 -3.21 10.30 18.69
C SER A 477 -1.75 10.41 18.25
N ASN A 478 -1.39 11.52 17.62
CA ASN A 478 -0.02 11.78 17.18
C ASN A 478 0.99 11.72 18.32
N PHE A 479 0.61 12.20 19.52
CA PHE A 479 1.47 12.14 20.71
C PHE A 479 1.78 10.70 21.10
N TRP A 480 0.76 9.85 21.24
CA TRP A 480 0.94 8.47 21.67
C TRP A 480 1.56 7.57 20.60
N LEU A 481 1.26 7.83 19.33
CA LEU A 481 1.94 7.17 18.21
C LEU A 481 3.43 7.51 18.20
N ALA A 482 3.79 8.78 18.43
CA ALA A 482 5.18 9.23 18.43
C ALA A 482 5.95 8.80 19.68
N THR A 483 5.30 8.59 20.82
CA THR A 483 5.97 8.24 22.08
C THR A 483 5.89 6.75 22.38
N HIS A 484 4.70 6.20 22.61
CA HIS A 484 4.52 4.78 22.97
C HIS A 484 4.87 3.85 21.81
N VAL A 485 4.22 4.04 20.64
CA VAL A 485 4.33 3.04 19.57
C VAL A 485 5.72 3.04 18.95
N THR A 486 6.36 4.19 18.76
CA THR A 486 7.75 4.23 18.29
C THR A 486 8.72 3.61 19.30
N THR A 487 8.49 3.81 20.61
CA THR A 487 9.33 3.25 21.66
C THR A 487 9.24 1.73 21.71
N ILE A 488 8.01 1.18 21.72
CA ILE A 488 7.82 -0.28 21.79
C ILE A 488 8.30 -0.97 20.53
N THR A 489 8.07 -0.40 19.34
CA THR A 489 8.55 -0.95 18.06
C THR A 489 10.08 -0.84 17.92
N THR A 490 10.72 0.17 18.53
CA THR A 490 12.18 0.22 18.69
C THR A 490 12.67 -0.94 19.52
N GLY A 491 11.97 -1.28 20.61
CA GLY A 491 12.26 -2.47 21.43
C GLY A 491 12.14 -3.78 20.63
N TYR A 492 11.12 -3.91 19.76
CA TYR A 492 10.97 -5.06 18.86
C TYR A 492 12.17 -5.16 17.92
N GLY A 493 12.55 -4.05 17.25
CA GLY A 493 13.70 -4.02 16.36
C GLY A 493 15.03 -4.39 17.06
N ALA A 494 15.24 -3.86 18.25
CA ALA A 494 16.42 -4.21 19.06
C ALA A 494 16.42 -5.70 19.45
N THR A 495 15.26 -6.31 19.76
CA THR A 495 15.14 -7.73 20.08
C THR A 495 15.40 -8.60 18.83
N VAL A 496 14.90 -8.21 17.66
CA VAL A 496 15.22 -8.87 16.38
C VAL A 496 16.73 -8.87 16.14
N ILE A 497 17.42 -7.75 16.38
CA ILE A 497 18.89 -7.70 16.27
C ILE A 497 19.55 -8.63 17.27
N CYS A 498 19.09 -8.69 18.54
CA CYS A 498 19.60 -9.64 19.51
C CYS A 498 19.52 -11.07 18.99
N SER A 499 18.40 -11.45 18.39
CA SER A 499 18.20 -12.78 17.80
C SER A 499 19.16 -13.03 16.64
N LEU A 500 19.29 -12.09 15.70
CA LEU A 500 20.20 -12.23 14.56
C LEU A 500 21.67 -12.32 15.00
N ILE A 501 22.09 -11.56 16.03
CA ILE A 501 23.43 -11.70 16.63
C ILE A 501 23.57 -13.06 17.32
N GLY A 502 22.52 -13.55 17.98
CA GLY A 502 22.47 -14.88 18.59
C GLY A 502 22.68 -15.99 17.56
N HIS A 503 21.99 -15.96 16.43
CA HIS A 503 22.21 -16.87 15.30
C HIS A 503 23.65 -16.81 14.80
N LEU A 504 24.16 -15.60 14.57
CA LEU A 504 25.56 -15.43 14.15
C LEU A 504 26.54 -16.03 15.13
N TYR A 505 26.30 -15.85 16.45
CA TYR A 505 27.13 -16.45 17.50
C TYR A 505 27.13 -17.97 17.42
N LEU A 506 25.94 -18.59 17.34
CA LEU A 506 25.81 -20.04 17.27
C LEU A 506 26.48 -20.61 16.02
N VAL A 507 26.26 -20.00 14.84
CA VAL A 507 26.91 -20.39 13.58
C VAL A 507 28.43 -20.31 13.72
N LYS A 508 28.97 -19.19 14.23
CA LYS A 508 30.42 -19.02 14.41
C LYS A 508 31.01 -20.00 15.44
N ALA A 509 30.27 -20.30 16.51
CA ALA A 509 30.70 -21.27 17.51
C ALA A 509 30.73 -22.71 16.97
N VAL A 510 29.86 -23.05 15.97
CA VAL A 510 29.88 -24.35 15.29
C VAL A 510 31.05 -24.45 14.29
N PHE A 511 31.20 -23.42 13.42
CA PHE A 511 32.10 -23.51 12.26
C PHE A 511 33.49 -22.92 12.48
N ASN A 512 33.65 -22.04 13.48
CA ASN A 512 34.95 -21.40 13.80
C ASN A 512 35.14 -21.23 15.33
N PRO A 513 35.14 -22.34 16.12
CA PRO A 513 35.15 -22.29 17.58
C PRO A 513 36.47 -21.72 18.14
N ASP A 514 37.58 -21.81 17.38
CA ASP A 514 38.91 -21.38 17.82
C ASP A 514 39.08 -19.85 17.83
N ASN A 515 38.26 -19.12 17.09
CA ASN A 515 38.28 -17.66 17.07
C ASN A 515 37.58 -17.06 18.31
N LYS A 516 38.17 -17.32 19.49
CA LYS A 516 37.62 -16.86 20.78
C LYS A 516 37.48 -15.34 20.87
N ALA A 517 38.39 -14.59 20.22
CA ALA A 517 38.32 -13.12 20.21
C ALA A 517 37.04 -12.63 19.48
N GLN A 518 36.71 -13.20 18.31
CA GLN A 518 35.51 -12.87 17.56
C GLN A 518 34.25 -13.29 18.33
N LEU A 519 34.22 -14.50 18.88
CA LEU A 519 33.11 -14.98 19.70
C LEU A 519 32.84 -14.07 20.91
N LYS A 520 33.90 -13.61 21.60
CA LYS A 520 33.80 -12.66 22.70
C LYS A 520 33.22 -11.31 22.26
N THR A 521 33.62 -10.81 21.09
CA THR A 521 33.08 -9.57 20.52
C THR A 521 31.58 -9.71 20.20
N ILE A 522 31.17 -10.78 19.53
CA ILE A 522 29.74 -11.06 19.21
C ILE A 522 28.96 -11.18 20.52
N TYR A 523 29.48 -11.88 21.52
CA TYR A 523 28.82 -12.02 22.81
C TYR A 523 28.62 -10.69 23.54
N ASN A 524 29.59 -9.79 23.53
CA ASN A 524 29.47 -8.47 24.13
C ASN A 524 28.39 -7.63 23.37
N ASN A 525 28.30 -7.78 22.05
CA ASN A 525 27.25 -7.13 21.27
C ASN A 525 25.86 -7.67 21.63
N MET A 526 25.70 -9.00 21.83
CA MET A 526 24.48 -9.59 22.35
C MET A 526 24.03 -8.96 23.67
N LEU A 527 24.96 -8.87 24.64
CA LEU A 527 24.68 -8.27 25.95
C LEU A 527 24.24 -6.81 25.82
N ALA A 528 24.99 -5.99 25.09
CA ALA A 528 24.66 -4.57 24.90
C ALA A 528 23.28 -4.39 24.26
N MET A 529 22.99 -5.14 23.21
CA MET A 529 21.70 -5.06 22.52
C MET A 529 20.56 -5.59 23.39
N THR A 530 20.78 -6.58 24.24
CA THR A 530 19.75 -7.08 25.18
C THR A 530 19.32 -5.99 26.16
N PHE A 531 20.26 -5.21 26.70
CA PHE A 531 19.90 -4.08 27.58
C PHE A 531 19.15 -2.98 26.87
N ILE A 532 19.52 -2.67 25.61
CA ILE A 532 18.81 -1.71 24.76
C ILE A 532 17.39 -2.22 24.47
N ALA A 533 17.25 -3.48 24.08
CA ALA A 533 15.97 -4.11 23.80
C ALA A 533 15.05 -4.10 25.03
N LEU A 534 15.60 -4.48 26.20
CA LEU A 534 14.85 -4.47 27.47
C LEU A 534 14.41 -3.04 27.82
N PHE A 535 15.31 -2.06 27.70
CA PHE A 535 14.96 -0.67 28.02
C PHE A 535 13.78 -0.18 27.17
N PHE A 536 13.85 -0.32 25.84
CA PHE A 536 12.80 0.18 24.95
C PHE A 536 11.49 -0.63 25.08
N THR A 537 11.56 -1.95 25.25
CA THR A 537 10.33 -2.75 25.45
C THR A 537 9.66 -2.45 26.78
N MET A 538 10.42 -2.39 27.87
CA MET A 538 9.88 -2.10 29.21
C MET A 538 9.29 -0.68 29.27
N PHE A 539 10.06 0.32 28.82
CA PHE A 539 9.61 1.70 28.82
C PHE A 539 8.43 1.91 27.90
N GLY A 540 8.47 1.31 26.69
CA GLY A 540 7.33 1.32 25.76
C GLY A 540 6.08 0.69 26.37
N THR A 541 6.20 -0.43 27.08
CA THR A 541 5.06 -1.08 27.76
C THR A 541 4.44 -0.16 28.83
N ILE A 542 5.25 0.53 29.62
CA ILE A 542 4.78 1.50 30.61
C ILE A 542 4.04 2.66 29.96
N LEU A 543 4.59 3.23 28.87
CA LEU A 543 3.93 4.29 28.09
C LEU A 543 2.59 3.82 27.53
N GLY A 544 2.48 2.56 27.10
CA GLY A 544 1.23 1.95 26.64
C GLY A 544 0.18 1.85 27.74
N GLY A 545 0.58 1.50 28.95
CA GLY A 545 -0.29 1.51 30.13
C GLY A 545 -0.82 2.91 30.46
N ILE A 546 0.04 3.94 30.39
CA ILE A 546 -0.38 5.34 30.59
C ILE A 546 -1.37 5.78 29.50
N TRP A 547 -1.10 5.41 28.22
CA TRP A 547 -2.07 5.68 27.14
C TRP A 547 -3.39 4.95 27.36
N GLY A 548 -3.35 3.69 27.79
CA GLY A 548 -4.54 2.90 28.13
C GLY A 548 -5.36 3.54 29.26
N ASP A 549 -4.70 4.08 30.28
CA ASP A 549 -5.35 4.80 31.36
C ASP A 549 -6.08 6.05 30.87
N GLN A 550 -5.43 6.84 30.03
CA GLN A 550 -6.04 8.05 29.46
C GLN A 550 -7.18 7.76 28.47
N SER A 551 -7.07 6.69 27.67
CA SER A 551 -8.04 6.39 26.61
C SER A 551 -9.22 5.55 27.07
N TRP A 552 -9.03 4.67 28.07
CA TRP A 552 -10.01 3.67 28.52
C TRP A 552 -10.18 3.64 30.04
N GLY A 553 -9.54 4.54 30.79
CA GLY A 553 -9.62 4.63 32.24
C GLY A 553 -8.99 3.43 32.98
N ARG A 554 -8.07 2.72 32.38
CA ARG A 554 -7.35 1.59 32.96
C ARG A 554 -5.91 1.49 32.46
N PHE A 555 -4.98 1.41 33.40
CA PHE A 555 -3.55 1.27 33.09
C PHE A 555 -3.21 -0.09 32.46
N TRP A 556 -3.90 -1.17 32.86
CA TRP A 556 -3.66 -2.53 32.39
C TRP A 556 -4.97 -3.32 32.35
N GLY A 557 -5.21 -4.03 31.25
CA GLY A 557 -6.45 -4.78 31.03
C GLY A 557 -6.26 -6.23 30.62
N TRP A 558 -5.01 -6.73 30.65
CA TRP A 558 -4.67 -8.09 30.21
C TRP A 558 -5.04 -8.34 28.74
N ASP A 559 -5.00 -7.28 27.94
CA ASP A 559 -5.18 -7.38 26.49
C ASP A 559 -4.05 -8.25 25.87
N PRO A 560 -4.32 -9.01 24.82
CA PRO A 560 -3.27 -9.83 24.17
C PRO A 560 -2.01 -9.04 23.77
N LYS A 561 -2.12 -7.78 23.36
CA LYS A 561 -0.95 -6.92 23.05
C LYS A 561 -0.17 -6.55 24.33
N GLU A 562 -0.85 -6.21 25.41
CA GLU A 562 -0.22 -5.95 26.70
C GLU A 562 0.53 -7.18 27.21
N ASN A 563 -0.11 -8.35 27.15
CA ASN A 563 0.50 -9.63 27.55
C ASN A 563 1.70 -9.99 26.66
N GLY A 564 1.61 -9.73 25.34
CA GLY A 564 2.70 -9.94 24.41
C GLY A 564 3.91 -9.06 24.71
N ALA A 565 3.70 -7.77 25.00
CA ALA A 565 4.75 -6.86 25.40
C ALA A 565 5.43 -7.29 26.73
N LEU A 566 4.61 -7.68 27.72
CA LEU A 566 5.11 -8.24 28.99
C LEU A 566 5.91 -9.50 28.77
N LEU A 567 5.50 -10.40 27.88
CA LEU A 567 6.23 -11.64 27.56
C LEU A 567 7.65 -11.34 27.05
N ILE A 568 7.81 -10.33 26.18
CA ILE A 568 9.16 -9.92 25.69
C ILE A 568 10.00 -9.40 26.86
N VAL A 569 9.46 -8.52 27.69
CA VAL A 569 10.15 -7.95 28.86
C VAL A 569 10.60 -9.06 29.80
N MET A 570 9.71 -9.98 30.17
CA MET A 570 10.00 -11.10 31.07
C MET A 570 11.06 -12.05 30.49
N TRP A 571 11.01 -12.32 29.17
CA TRP A 571 12.02 -13.15 28.49
C TRP A 571 13.39 -12.51 28.55
N LEU A 572 13.50 -11.23 28.19
CA LEU A 572 14.79 -10.51 28.23
C LEU A 572 15.35 -10.40 29.65
N LEU A 573 14.49 -10.12 30.65
CA LEU A 573 14.87 -10.12 32.08
C LEU A 573 15.37 -11.50 32.51
N MET A 574 14.67 -12.58 32.17
CA MET A 574 15.07 -13.94 32.45
C MET A 574 16.47 -14.23 31.87
N MET A 575 16.73 -13.84 30.63
CA MET A 575 18.04 -14.05 29.98
C MET A 575 19.16 -13.31 30.72
N ILE A 576 18.91 -12.07 31.16
CA ILE A 576 19.89 -11.31 31.96
C ILE A 576 20.16 -12.00 33.30
N HIS A 577 19.10 -12.46 34.00
CA HIS A 577 19.26 -13.17 35.28
C HIS A 577 20.02 -14.51 35.15
N LEU A 578 19.69 -15.30 34.10
CA LEU A 578 20.40 -16.53 33.79
C LEU A 578 21.89 -16.28 33.51
N LYS A 579 22.21 -15.12 32.92
CA LYS A 579 23.58 -14.71 32.69
C LYS A 579 24.29 -14.32 34.01
N ILE A 580 23.65 -13.48 34.83
CA ILE A 580 24.24 -12.98 36.09
C ILE A 580 24.42 -14.13 37.07
N SER A 581 23.50 -15.07 37.17
CA SER A 581 23.59 -16.26 38.02
C SER A 581 24.60 -17.30 37.52
N GLY A 582 25.19 -17.10 36.32
CA GLY A 582 26.13 -18.08 35.73
C GLY A 582 25.47 -19.34 35.18
N MET A 583 24.16 -19.44 35.20
CA MET A 583 23.41 -20.60 34.69
C MET A 583 23.45 -20.67 33.16
N ALA A 584 23.39 -19.54 32.47
CA ALA A 584 23.56 -19.47 31.03
C ALA A 584 24.99 -19.12 30.63
N LYS A 585 25.72 -20.08 30.04
CA LYS A 585 26.98 -19.82 29.33
C LYS A 585 26.67 -19.08 28.00
N ALA A 586 27.70 -18.61 27.31
CA ALA A 586 27.57 -17.82 26.11
C ALA A 586 26.70 -18.47 25.02
N GLU A 587 26.81 -19.80 24.84
CA GLU A 587 26.01 -20.55 23.85
C GLU A 587 24.53 -20.64 24.25
N GLY A 588 24.27 -20.89 25.56
CA GLY A 588 22.89 -20.93 26.10
C GLY A 588 22.25 -19.56 26.07
N TYR A 589 23.01 -18.49 26.31
CA TYR A 589 22.55 -17.11 26.20
C TYR A 589 22.21 -16.79 24.75
N ALA A 590 23.04 -17.16 23.78
CA ALA A 590 22.76 -16.98 22.35
C ALA A 590 21.49 -17.72 21.91
N LEU A 591 21.29 -18.98 22.34
CA LEU A 591 20.05 -19.72 22.07
C LEU A 591 18.85 -19.00 22.65
N GLY A 592 18.91 -18.53 23.88
CA GLY A 592 17.83 -17.77 24.52
C GLY A 592 17.47 -16.48 23.75
N LEU A 593 18.44 -15.81 23.13
CA LEU A 593 18.19 -14.64 22.29
C LEU A 593 17.57 -15.02 20.93
N VAL A 594 17.94 -16.17 20.35
CA VAL A 594 17.25 -16.72 19.17
C VAL A 594 15.77 -16.94 19.49
N LEU A 595 15.48 -17.58 20.63
CA LEU A 595 14.09 -17.83 21.07
C LEU A 595 13.34 -16.55 21.46
N ALA A 596 14.01 -15.45 21.83
CA ALA A 596 13.39 -14.15 22.05
C ALA A 596 12.66 -13.63 20.81
N ASN A 597 13.11 -14.00 19.60
CA ASN A 597 12.44 -13.63 18.35
C ASN A 597 11.04 -14.25 18.24
N ILE A 598 10.86 -15.44 18.81
CA ILE A 598 9.53 -16.09 18.91
C ILE A 598 8.60 -15.25 19.79
N THR A 599 9.10 -14.73 20.93
CA THR A 599 8.26 -13.88 21.79
C THR A 599 7.83 -12.58 21.10
N VAL A 600 8.74 -11.99 20.30
CA VAL A 600 8.41 -10.81 19.47
C VAL A 600 7.36 -11.17 18.40
N ALA A 601 7.56 -12.26 17.69
CA ALA A 601 6.61 -12.70 16.65
C ALA A 601 5.21 -12.99 17.22
N LEU A 602 5.13 -13.63 18.38
CA LEU A 602 3.88 -13.87 19.10
C LEU A 602 3.22 -12.56 19.53
N ALA A 603 3.97 -11.63 20.13
CA ALA A 603 3.49 -10.33 20.57
C ALA A 603 3.04 -9.41 19.42
N TRP A 604 3.67 -9.53 18.26
CA TRP A 604 3.45 -8.66 17.12
C TRP A 604 2.38 -9.19 16.16
N PHE A 605 2.54 -10.45 15.72
CA PHE A 605 1.65 -11.11 14.76
C PHE A 605 0.64 -12.04 15.43
N GLY A 606 1.07 -12.82 16.42
CA GLY A 606 0.23 -13.85 17.06
C GLY A 606 -1.00 -13.28 17.76
N VAL A 607 -0.85 -12.15 18.45
CA VAL A 607 -1.98 -11.50 19.15
C VAL A 607 -3.07 -11.01 18.18
N ASN A 608 -2.73 -10.67 16.94
CA ASN A 608 -3.70 -10.28 15.91
C ASN A 608 -4.58 -11.47 15.46
N LEU A 609 -4.09 -12.72 15.60
CA LEU A 609 -4.85 -13.93 15.26
C LEU A 609 -5.96 -14.25 16.25
N LEU A 610 -5.89 -13.70 17.46
CA LEU A 610 -6.85 -14.00 18.52
C LEU A 610 -8.18 -13.27 18.33
N SER A 611 -8.27 -12.24 17.47
CA SER A 611 -9.47 -11.40 17.25
C SER A 611 -10.11 -10.84 18.54
N VAL A 612 -9.37 -10.77 19.64
CA VAL A 612 -9.83 -10.38 20.96
C VAL A 612 -9.00 -9.21 21.44
N GLY A 613 -9.64 -8.27 22.13
CA GLY A 613 -8.99 -7.09 22.71
C GLY A 613 -9.14 -5.83 21.84
N LEU A 614 -8.73 -4.69 22.44
CA LEU A 614 -8.88 -3.36 21.85
C LEU A 614 -7.83 -3.06 20.74
N HIS A 615 -6.84 -3.94 20.59
CA HIS A 615 -5.70 -3.80 19.64
C HIS A 615 -5.77 -4.80 18.48
N SER A 616 -6.94 -5.28 18.11
CA SER A 616 -7.11 -6.20 16.98
C SER A 616 -7.15 -5.41 15.65
N TYR A 617 -6.14 -5.56 14.81
CA TYR A 617 -5.99 -4.85 13.52
C TYR A 617 -6.04 -5.85 12.35
N GLY A 618 -7.22 -6.25 11.94
CA GLY A 618 -7.44 -7.01 10.71
C GLY A 618 -6.78 -8.40 10.67
N PHE A 619 -7.33 -9.27 9.84
CA PHE A 619 -6.79 -10.60 9.58
C PHE A 619 -6.18 -10.63 8.18
N THR A 620 -4.97 -11.23 8.08
CA THR A 620 -4.43 -11.69 6.80
C THR A 620 -4.59 -13.21 6.73
N GLU A 621 -5.21 -13.70 5.68
CA GLU A 621 -5.29 -15.14 5.42
C GLU A 621 -3.86 -15.71 5.33
N GLY A 622 -3.61 -16.85 6.00
CA GLY A 622 -2.27 -17.48 6.02
C GLY A 622 -1.31 -16.96 7.11
N ALA A 623 -1.61 -15.89 7.83
CA ALA A 623 -0.71 -15.36 8.87
C ALA A 623 -0.41 -16.39 9.98
N ALA A 624 -1.40 -17.21 10.36
CA ALA A 624 -1.22 -18.27 11.36
C ALA A 624 -0.23 -19.34 10.89
N LEU A 625 -0.33 -19.80 9.65
CA LEU A 625 0.58 -20.78 9.08
C LEU A 625 2.00 -20.22 8.97
N ASN A 626 2.15 -18.99 8.50
CA ASN A 626 3.45 -18.32 8.39
C ASN A 626 4.12 -18.16 9.76
N LEU A 627 3.35 -17.77 10.78
CA LEU A 627 3.84 -17.67 12.16
C LEU A 627 4.27 -19.04 12.70
N PHE A 628 3.48 -20.08 12.47
CA PHE A 628 3.82 -21.45 12.88
C PHE A 628 5.11 -21.93 12.21
N ILE A 629 5.24 -21.75 10.89
CA ILE A 629 6.46 -22.10 10.13
C ILE A 629 7.68 -21.33 10.69
N PHE A 630 7.51 -20.04 10.97
CA PHE A 630 8.56 -19.22 11.55
C PHE A 630 9.00 -19.74 12.93
N ILE A 631 8.07 -20.04 13.84
CA ILE A 631 8.36 -20.60 15.16
C ILE A 631 9.11 -21.93 15.01
N LEU A 632 8.64 -22.82 14.15
CA LEU A 632 9.27 -24.11 13.90
C LEU A 632 10.70 -23.94 13.37
N PHE A 633 10.90 -23.00 12.44
CA PHE A 633 12.23 -22.66 11.90
C PHE A 633 13.18 -22.17 12.99
N GLU A 634 12.78 -21.24 13.84
CA GLU A 634 13.59 -20.69 14.94
C GLU A 634 13.98 -21.80 15.95
N LEU A 635 13.03 -22.68 16.30
CA LEU A 635 13.30 -23.82 17.19
C LEU A 635 14.27 -24.81 16.54
N LEU A 636 14.04 -25.23 15.32
CA LEU A 636 14.89 -26.21 14.62
C LEU A 636 16.32 -25.67 14.45
N VAL A 637 16.47 -24.45 13.94
CA VAL A 637 17.79 -23.86 13.70
C VAL A 637 18.52 -23.60 15.03
N GLY A 638 17.85 -22.99 16.00
CA GLY A 638 18.45 -22.66 17.30
C GLY A 638 18.93 -23.90 18.05
N PHE A 639 18.07 -24.91 18.23
CA PHE A 639 18.43 -26.13 18.94
C PHE A 639 19.41 -27.00 18.17
N SER A 640 19.34 -27.06 16.83
CA SER A 640 20.30 -27.83 16.03
C SER A 640 21.72 -27.25 16.15
N LEU A 641 21.89 -25.91 16.01
CA LEU A 641 23.18 -25.28 16.17
C LEU A 641 23.72 -25.42 17.60
N TYR A 642 22.85 -25.26 18.59
CA TYR A 642 23.24 -25.46 20.00
C TYR A 642 23.66 -26.89 20.28
N GLY A 643 22.92 -27.88 19.77
CA GLY A 643 23.21 -29.31 19.86
C GLY A 643 24.55 -29.66 19.21
N MET A 644 24.84 -29.12 18.01
CA MET A 644 26.13 -29.28 17.33
C MET A 644 27.32 -28.75 18.17
N ILE A 645 27.14 -27.59 18.82
CA ILE A 645 28.18 -27.04 19.71
C ILE A 645 28.42 -28.00 20.88
N LYS A 646 27.34 -28.52 21.51
CA LYS A 646 27.48 -29.45 22.64
C LYS A 646 28.12 -30.77 22.22
N TYR A 647 27.68 -31.32 21.07
CA TYR A 647 28.25 -32.55 20.51
C TYR A 647 29.77 -32.41 20.29
N LYS A 648 30.22 -31.35 19.58
CA LYS A 648 31.63 -31.09 19.34
C LYS A 648 32.44 -30.94 20.63
N LYS A 649 31.87 -30.31 21.65
CA LYS A 649 32.52 -30.09 22.93
C LYS A 649 32.66 -31.36 23.79
N TYR A 650 31.81 -32.36 23.51
CA TYR A 650 31.76 -33.60 24.27
C TYR A 650 32.56 -34.75 23.63
N TYR A 651 32.58 -34.75 22.27
CA TYR A 651 33.16 -35.88 21.52
C TYR A 651 34.42 -35.54 20.71
N LEU A 652 34.76 -34.27 20.53
CA LEU A 652 35.97 -33.77 19.90
C LEU A 652 36.80 -32.93 20.88
#